data_a4826239f9c3ba031c28197d3b1ff830
#
_entry.id   a4826239f9c3ba031c28197d3b1ff830
#
_cell.length_a   1.000
_cell.length_b   1.000
_cell.length_c   1.000
_cell.angle_alpha   90.00
_cell.angle_beta   90.00
_cell.angle_gamma   90.00
#
_symmetry.space_group_name_H-M   'P 1'
#
loop_
_entity.id
_entity.type
_entity.pdbx_description
1 polymer ?
#
loop_
_entity_poly.entity_id
_entity_poly.type
_entity_poly.pdbx_seq_one_letter_code
_entity_poly.pdbx_strand_id
1 'polypeptide(L)'
;MSDQKNHNQDHMAQATTDVLKDPVCGMTVTEESKYHEEFKGKTYFFCSDKCQSKFHSSPVQYIAKPATTTADAHTQHHQTTQSVNDASTTGTTIYTCPMHPEIRQDHPGNCPKCGMTLEPLIPELEEDENPELRDFRRRFWWTLPLTIIVTFLAMFGHQMNLFNMAVQSWIELVLSLPIVLWAGWPFFSRGWQSVVNRSPNMWTLIGLGTGAAFIYSVVATIAPQIFPDSFISMGRVAVYFEASAVIISLTLLGQILELKARSQTSAAIKSLLGLAPKTARRILPDGTEEDVPLTHVHVGDLLRIRPGEKVPVDGVITEGSSSVDESMLTGEPLPITKRIGDKVIGATLNTNGSLIMRSEKIGSSTMLSQIVQMVAQAQRSRAPMQRMADQVAGWFVMAVVAIALLTFFGWGLFGPEESSWVYALINAVAVLIIACPCALGLATPMSIMVATGQGATHGVLFRDAAAIENLRKIDTLIIDKTGTLTEGRPVFDRVVAASGFDESEVLRLAASLDQGSEHPLAEAIVNAAHERGLSLETPDNFESGSGIGVRGQVGDRQLALGNTALMEQLGISVQSLIPQAEELRSEGASVMHLAINGELAGLLAVSDPIKKSTPEALATLKEAGLRIVMATGDGLTTARSVAARLGIDEVHGEVKPADKLELVSKLQKEGRIVAMAGDGINDAPALAKADVGIAMGTGTDVAMNSAQVTLVKGDLRGIAVARSLSEATVGNMKQNLMFAFLYNALGIPIAAGVLYPFTGWLLSPMIAALAMSFSSASVITNALRLRHKKL
;
A
#
# COMPACT_ATOMS: atom_id res chain seq x y z
N MET A 1 57.57 -42.21 29.94
CA MET A 1 58.44 -41.09 29.77
C MET A 1 57.52 -40.00 29.29
N SER A 2 56.92 -39.27 30.16
CA SER A 2 57.28 -37.96 30.74
C SER A 2 57.08 -36.89 29.68
N ASP A 3 56.33 -35.84 29.83
CA ASP A 3 55.98 -35.12 31.03
C ASP A 3 54.80 -34.16 30.80
N GLN A 4 54.12 -33.99 31.87
CA GLN A 4 53.17 -32.96 32.17
C GLN A 4 53.74 -31.52 32.06
N LYS A 5 52.88 -30.51 31.74
CA LYS A 5 52.64 -29.38 32.66
C LYS A 5 51.65 -28.40 32.02
N ASN A 6 50.52 -28.31 32.63
CA ASN A 6 49.98 -27.28 33.54
C ASN A 6 49.69 -25.87 32.93
N HIS A 7 48.39 -25.58 32.96
CA HIS A 7 47.70 -24.36 33.44
C HIS A 7 48.39 -22.99 33.29
N ASN A 8 47.74 -22.09 32.56
CA ASN A 8 47.26 -20.89 33.24
C ASN A 8 46.11 -20.27 32.41
N GLN A 9 45.01 -19.98 33.12
CA GLN A 9 43.94 -19.10 32.66
C GLN A 9 44.46 -17.68 32.67
N ASP A 10 44.37 -16.98 31.53
CA ASP A 10 44.39 -15.53 31.55
C ASP A 10 43.25 -15.00 30.67
N HIS A 11 42.40 -14.25 31.35
CA HIS A 11 41.38 -13.42 30.76
C HIS A 11 42.01 -12.39 29.82
N MET A 12 41.84 -12.57 28.50
CA MET A 12 42.05 -11.50 27.54
C MET A 12 40.72 -10.97 27.07
N ALA A 13 40.45 -9.74 27.52
CA ALA A 13 39.41 -8.91 26.98
C ALA A 13 39.56 -8.75 25.45
N GLN A 14 38.54 -9.10 24.68
CA GLN A 14 38.47 -8.80 23.26
C GLN A 14 38.35 -7.28 23.10
N ALA A 15 39.43 -6.65 22.67
CA ALA A 15 39.41 -5.30 22.12
C ALA A 15 38.72 -5.33 20.76
N THR A 16 37.56 -4.73 20.70
CA THR A 16 36.88 -4.40 19.45
C THR A 16 37.72 -3.34 18.74
N THR A 17 38.44 -3.71 17.70
CA THR A 17 39.08 -2.76 16.79
C THR A 17 37.99 -2.04 16.00
N ASP A 18 37.72 -0.80 16.38
CA ASP A 18 36.89 0.12 15.61
C ASP A 18 37.51 0.30 14.22
N VAL A 19 36.83 -0.18 13.19
CA VAL A 19 37.23 -0.02 11.78
C VAL A 19 37.00 1.44 11.38
N LEU A 20 38.08 2.20 11.19
CA LEU A 20 38.02 3.58 10.75
C LEU A 20 37.44 3.70 9.33
N LYS A 21 36.51 4.62 9.13
CA LYS A 21 35.85 4.88 7.83
C LYS A 21 36.03 6.33 7.40
N ASP A 22 36.24 6.52 6.09
CA ASP A 22 36.24 7.83 5.43
C ASP A 22 34.84 8.46 5.58
N PRO A 23 34.72 9.63 6.25
CA PRO A 23 33.43 10.25 6.49
C PRO A 23 32.69 10.75 5.23
N VAL A 24 33.38 10.88 4.10
CA VAL A 24 32.82 11.36 2.83
C VAL A 24 32.26 10.22 1.99
N CYS A 25 32.95 9.09 1.88
CA CYS A 25 32.58 7.99 0.98
C CYS A 25 32.32 6.64 1.69
N GLY A 26 32.60 6.53 3.00
CA GLY A 26 32.34 5.32 3.79
C GLY A 26 33.36 4.19 3.61
N MET A 27 34.39 4.35 2.80
CA MET A 27 35.44 3.33 2.62
C MET A 27 36.26 3.14 3.88
N THR A 28 36.71 1.91 4.11
CA THR A 28 37.61 1.58 5.20
C THR A 28 38.97 2.24 4.98
N VAL A 29 39.46 2.94 5.99
CA VAL A 29 40.76 3.62 6.00
C VAL A 29 41.56 3.24 7.24
N THR A 30 42.85 3.41 7.21
CA THR A 30 43.75 3.15 8.33
C THR A 30 44.29 4.48 8.88
N GLU A 31 44.78 4.48 10.11
CA GLU A 31 45.42 5.64 10.73
C GLU A 31 46.71 6.08 10.02
N GLU A 32 47.26 5.23 9.16
CA GLU A 32 48.45 5.51 8.32
C GLU A 32 48.08 6.25 7.01
N SER A 33 46.80 6.56 6.76
CA SER A 33 46.40 7.27 5.56
C SER A 33 47.05 8.65 5.51
N LYS A 34 47.74 8.95 4.39
CA LYS A 34 48.36 10.26 4.15
C LYS A 34 47.36 11.40 4.01
N TYR A 35 46.05 11.09 3.79
CA TYR A 35 44.97 12.03 3.67
C TYR A 35 44.21 12.07 4.98
N HIS A 36 44.49 13.04 5.83
CA HIS A 36 43.81 13.24 7.13
C HIS A 36 43.65 14.72 7.44
N GLU A 37 42.64 15.02 8.28
CA GLU A 37 42.32 16.40 8.68
C GLU A 37 41.75 16.40 10.09
N GLU A 38 42.15 17.40 10.87
CA GLU A 38 41.66 17.58 12.23
C GLU A 38 40.48 18.56 12.25
N PHE A 39 39.34 18.15 12.81
CA PHE A 39 38.17 19.00 12.97
C PHE A 39 37.57 18.80 14.34
N LYS A 40 37.39 19.88 15.10
CA LYS A 40 36.87 19.90 16.50
C LYS A 40 37.59 18.93 17.44
N GLY A 41 38.91 18.82 17.33
CA GLY A 41 39.77 18.00 18.21
C GLY A 41 39.71 16.50 17.90
N LYS A 42 39.14 16.09 16.76
CA LYS A 42 39.13 14.71 16.29
C LYS A 42 39.73 14.61 14.92
N THR A 43 40.68 13.65 14.70
CA THR A 43 41.30 13.41 13.43
C THR A 43 40.44 12.48 12.58
N TYR A 44 40.18 12.86 11.34
CA TYR A 44 39.46 12.10 10.32
C TYR A 44 40.39 11.66 9.24
N PHE A 45 40.29 10.42 8.77
CA PHE A 45 41.11 9.82 7.76
C PHE A 45 40.33 9.61 6.46
N PHE A 46 40.92 9.85 5.32
CA PHE A 46 40.26 9.79 4.01
C PHE A 46 40.95 8.81 3.08
N CYS A 47 40.20 8.22 2.16
CA CYS A 47 40.76 7.30 1.15
C CYS A 47 41.48 8.02 0.00
N SER A 48 41.24 9.33 -0.21
CA SER A 48 41.80 10.09 -1.32
C SER A 48 41.81 11.61 -1.04
N ASP A 49 42.63 12.33 -1.78
CA ASP A 49 42.69 13.80 -1.82
C ASP A 49 41.32 14.45 -2.13
N LYS A 50 40.52 13.84 -3.01
CA LYS A 50 39.18 14.33 -3.34
C LYS A 50 38.18 14.24 -2.15
N CYS A 51 38.30 13.23 -1.32
CA CYS A 51 37.45 13.09 -0.13
C CYS A 51 37.88 14.09 0.95
N GLN A 52 39.19 14.28 1.16
CA GLN A 52 39.72 15.29 2.06
C GLN A 52 39.28 16.70 1.63
N SER A 53 39.44 17.07 0.36
CA SER A 53 39.03 18.39 -0.17
C SER A 53 37.52 18.64 0.00
N LYS A 54 36.67 17.63 -0.20
CA LYS A 54 35.23 17.73 0.04
C LYS A 54 34.88 17.91 1.52
N PHE A 55 35.57 17.19 2.38
CA PHE A 55 35.41 17.35 3.82
C PHE A 55 35.87 18.74 4.27
N HIS A 56 37.00 19.20 3.81
CA HIS A 56 37.52 20.55 4.08
C HIS A 56 36.54 21.67 3.72
N SER A 57 35.87 21.55 2.57
CA SER A 57 34.87 22.54 2.11
C SER A 57 33.59 22.57 2.95
N SER A 58 33.19 21.45 3.57
CA SER A 58 31.92 21.36 4.32
C SER A 58 31.97 20.26 5.40
N PRO A 59 32.80 20.39 6.45
CA PRO A 59 33.02 19.34 7.47
C PRO A 59 31.74 18.92 8.21
N VAL A 60 30.88 19.87 8.53
CA VAL A 60 29.65 19.63 9.29
C VAL A 60 28.68 18.71 8.54
N GLN A 61 28.68 18.75 7.21
CA GLN A 61 27.80 17.92 6.38
C GLN A 61 28.15 16.43 6.45
N TYR A 62 29.40 16.08 6.68
CA TYR A 62 29.90 14.71 6.69
C TYR A 62 30.00 14.10 8.11
N ILE A 63 30.05 14.91 9.13
CA ILE A 63 30.10 14.47 10.56
C ILE A 63 28.70 14.12 11.08
N ALA A 64 27.62 14.72 10.55
CA ALA A 64 26.25 14.52 11.00
C ALA A 64 25.55 13.25 10.45
N LYS A 65 26.22 12.40 9.64
CA LYS A 65 25.67 11.14 9.13
C LYS A 65 26.13 9.95 9.98
N PRO A 66 25.20 9.14 10.56
CA PRO A 66 25.58 7.83 11.08
C PRO A 66 26.01 6.94 9.91
N ALA A 67 27.09 6.20 10.11
CA ALA A 67 27.73 5.35 9.09
C ALA A 67 26.78 4.25 8.59
N THR A 68 26.38 4.31 7.32
CA THR A 68 25.78 3.19 6.60
C THR A 68 26.90 2.38 5.94
N THR A 69 27.05 1.16 6.40
CA THR A 69 27.93 0.13 5.84
C THR A 69 27.45 -0.31 4.46
N THR A 70 28.29 -0.14 3.44
CA THR A 70 28.18 -0.89 2.19
C THR A 70 29.14 -2.09 2.25
N ALA A 71 28.60 -3.29 2.19
CA ALA A 71 29.36 -4.50 1.89
C ALA A 71 28.67 -5.25 0.75
N ASP A 72 29.47 -5.58 -0.20
CA ASP A 72 29.44 -6.45 -1.36
C ASP A 72 28.15 -7.21 -1.76
N ALA A 73 27.93 -7.10 -3.07
CA ALA A 73 26.96 -7.88 -3.84
C ALA A 73 27.33 -9.39 -3.85
N HIS A 74 26.45 -10.20 -3.32
CA HIS A 74 25.88 -11.41 -3.93
C HIS A 74 24.90 -12.10 -2.97
N THR A 75 23.67 -12.28 -3.51
CA THR A 75 22.64 -13.26 -3.09
C THR A 75 21.80 -12.94 -1.86
N GLN A 76 20.49 -12.91 -2.13
CA GLN A 76 19.30 -13.02 -1.29
C GLN A 76 18.67 -11.72 -0.77
N HIS A 77 17.53 -11.43 -1.40
CA HIS A 77 16.50 -10.52 -0.93
C HIS A 77 16.06 -10.84 0.52
N HIS A 78 16.51 -10.02 1.46
CA HIS A 78 15.76 -9.75 2.66
C HIS A 78 15.42 -8.26 2.68
N GLN A 79 14.17 -7.94 2.40
CA GLN A 79 13.61 -6.62 2.63
C GLN A 79 13.57 -6.36 4.14
N THR A 80 14.49 -5.55 4.61
CA THR A 80 14.42 -4.96 5.95
C THR A 80 13.37 -3.85 5.91
N THR A 81 12.22 -4.09 6.49
CA THR A 81 11.22 -3.08 6.84
C THR A 81 11.82 -2.12 7.85
N GLN A 82 12.33 -0.99 7.39
CA GLN A 82 12.54 0.15 8.28
C GLN A 82 11.17 0.75 8.60
N SER A 83 10.85 0.75 9.87
CA SER A 83 9.67 1.36 10.46
C SER A 83 9.54 2.82 10.04
N VAL A 84 8.34 3.20 9.60
CA VAL A 84 7.94 4.55 9.16
C VAL A 84 7.83 5.55 10.32
N ASN A 85 8.36 5.23 11.52
CA ASN A 85 8.13 5.99 12.73
C ASN A 85 9.00 7.26 12.92
N ASP A 86 9.91 7.60 11.98
CA ASP A 86 10.79 8.78 12.17
C ASP A 86 10.37 10.04 11.37
N ALA A 87 9.17 10.05 10.75
CA ALA A 87 8.73 11.20 9.94
C ALA A 87 8.00 12.30 10.71
N SER A 88 7.83 12.19 12.04
CA SER A 88 6.96 13.10 12.82
C SER A 88 7.70 14.16 13.65
N THR A 89 9.02 14.32 13.54
CA THR A 89 9.78 15.28 14.35
C THR A 89 10.36 16.48 13.60
N THR A 90 10.24 16.53 12.27
CA THR A 90 10.58 17.76 11.52
C THR A 90 9.50 17.98 10.46
N GLY A 91 8.80 19.11 10.52
CA GLY A 91 7.67 19.48 9.66
C GLY A 91 7.99 19.66 8.17
N THR A 92 8.80 18.78 7.58
CA THR A 92 9.14 18.77 6.15
C THR A 92 8.35 17.68 5.44
N THR A 93 7.47 18.10 4.53
CA THR A 93 6.72 17.19 3.64
C THR A 93 7.69 16.45 2.73
N ILE A 94 7.69 15.10 2.77
CA ILE A 94 8.49 14.27 1.88
C ILE A 94 7.74 14.06 0.58
N TYR A 95 8.42 14.26 -0.55
CA TYR A 95 7.91 14.07 -1.90
C TYR A 95 8.48 12.80 -2.54
N THR A 96 7.68 12.08 -3.31
CA THR A 96 8.07 10.85 -4.00
C THR A 96 7.51 10.79 -5.42
N CYS A 97 8.14 9.99 -6.28
CA CYS A 97 7.64 9.75 -7.62
C CYS A 97 6.63 8.59 -7.62
N PRO A 98 5.43 8.74 -8.18
CA PRO A 98 4.46 7.63 -8.32
C PRO A 98 5.01 6.44 -9.11
N MET A 99 5.89 6.71 -10.09
CA MET A 99 6.54 5.67 -10.92
C MET A 99 7.86 5.15 -10.33
N HIS A 100 8.49 5.88 -9.38
CA HIS A 100 9.77 5.54 -8.76
C HIS A 100 9.69 5.80 -7.26
N PRO A 101 9.01 4.94 -6.48
CA PRO A 101 8.81 5.15 -5.05
C PRO A 101 10.10 5.20 -4.22
N GLU A 102 11.18 4.69 -4.78
CA GLU A 102 12.53 4.77 -4.22
C GLU A 102 13.12 6.19 -4.23
N ILE A 103 12.58 7.08 -5.07
CA ILE A 103 12.98 8.49 -5.12
C ILE A 103 12.18 9.25 -4.06
N ARG A 104 12.86 9.74 -3.03
CA ARG A 104 12.30 10.56 -1.95
C ARG A 104 13.11 11.84 -1.82
N GLN A 105 12.42 12.99 -1.72
CA GLN A 105 13.03 14.31 -1.55
C GLN A 105 12.21 15.11 -0.53
N ASP A 106 12.84 16.04 0.14
CA ASP A 106 12.25 16.93 1.13
C ASP A 106 11.65 18.22 0.54
N HIS A 107 11.67 18.32 -0.79
CA HIS A 107 11.18 19.47 -1.54
C HIS A 107 10.42 19.03 -2.80
N PRO A 108 9.45 19.83 -3.30
CA PRO A 108 8.78 19.55 -4.56
C PRO A 108 9.76 19.67 -5.73
N GLY A 109 9.62 18.81 -6.74
CA GLY A 109 10.51 18.79 -7.89
C GLY A 109 10.14 17.71 -8.88
N ASN A 110 11.06 17.42 -9.81
CA ASN A 110 10.87 16.37 -10.81
C ASN A 110 11.71 15.12 -10.48
N CYS A 111 11.15 13.97 -10.76
CA CYS A 111 11.85 12.70 -10.60
C CYS A 111 13.08 12.63 -11.51
N PRO A 112 14.30 12.39 -10.97
CA PRO A 112 15.51 12.33 -11.78
C PRO A 112 15.53 11.15 -12.77
N LYS A 113 14.72 10.10 -12.54
CA LYS A 113 14.67 8.94 -13.43
C LYS A 113 13.71 9.11 -14.60
N CYS A 114 12.51 9.66 -14.39
CA CYS A 114 11.48 9.74 -15.43
C CYS A 114 11.02 11.18 -15.74
N GLY A 115 11.46 12.19 -15.00
CA GLY A 115 11.09 13.58 -15.20
C GLY A 115 9.68 13.96 -14.75
N MET A 116 8.88 13.05 -14.16
CA MET A 116 7.55 13.34 -13.61
C MET A 116 7.67 14.16 -12.34
N THR A 117 6.69 15.02 -12.08
CA THR A 117 6.60 15.78 -10.84
C THR A 117 6.44 14.85 -9.64
N LEU A 118 7.18 15.13 -8.58
CA LEU A 118 7.07 14.41 -7.31
C LEU A 118 5.80 14.82 -6.58
N GLU A 119 5.13 13.87 -5.96
CA GLU A 119 3.93 14.07 -5.16
C GLU A 119 4.24 13.91 -3.67
N PRO A 120 3.56 14.64 -2.77
CA PRO A 120 3.78 14.51 -1.33
C PRO A 120 3.44 13.09 -0.86
N LEU A 121 4.23 12.58 0.12
CA LEU A 121 4.07 11.22 0.64
C LEU A 121 2.71 11.03 1.32
N ILE A 122 2.20 12.04 1.98
CA ILE A 122 0.86 12.08 2.57
C ILE A 122 0.13 13.27 1.93
N PRO A 123 -1.01 13.06 1.24
CA PRO A 123 -1.77 14.16 0.68
C PRO A 123 -2.28 15.09 1.79
N GLU A 124 -2.14 16.38 1.61
CA GLU A 124 -2.71 17.39 2.51
C GLU A 124 -4.13 17.77 2.06
N LEU A 125 -5.00 18.14 3.03
CA LEU A 125 -6.39 18.53 2.74
C LEU A 125 -6.49 19.79 1.89
N GLU A 126 -5.56 20.73 2.09
CA GLU A 126 -5.54 22.07 1.46
C GLU A 126 -4.53 22.16 0.30
N GLU A 127 -4.15 21.06 -0.32
CA GLU A 127 -3.29 21.10 -1.50
C GLU A 127 -3.99 21.88 -2.64
N ASP A 128 -3.33 22.93 -3.09
CA ASP A 128 -3.60 23.59 -4.37
C ASP A 128 -3.61 22.55 -5.52
N GLU A 129 -4.41 22.84 -6.55
CA GLU A 129 -4.43 22.05 -7.79
C GLU A 129 -2.99 21.74 -8.23
N ASN A 130 -2.71 20.46 -8.56
CA ASN A 130 -1.39 20.00 -8.98
C ASN A 130 -0.71 21.02 -9.92
N PRO A 131 0.48 21.54 -9.57
CA PRO A 131 1.14 22.60 -10.34
C PRO A 131 1.39 22.22 -11.80
N GLU A 132 1.66 20.93 -12.06
CA GLU A 132 1.87 20.40 -13.40
C GLU A 132 0.55 20.41 -14.21
N LEU A 133 -0.56 20.03 -13.58
CA LEU A 133 -1.89 20.08 -14.22
C LEU A 133 -2.24 21.51 -14.60
N ARG A 134 -1.96 22.49 -13.73
CA ARG A 134 -2.19 23.91 -13.98
C ARG A 134 -1.32 24.42 -15.13
N ASP A 135 -0.02 24.03 -15.17
CA ASP A 135 0.90 24.43 -16.24
C ASP A 135 0.50 23.83 -17.60
N PHE A 136 0.18 22.53 -17.64
CA PHE A 136 -0.25 21.87 -18.88
C PHE A 136 -1.60 22.41 -19.39
N ARG A 137 -2.54 22.69 -18.48
CA ARG A 137 -3.82 23.32 -18.82
C ARG A 137 -3.61 24.71 -19.39
N ARG A 138 -2.72 25.51 -18.79
CA ARG A 138 -2.35 26.85 -19.29
C ARG A 138 -1.73 26.73 -20.70
N ARG A 139 -0.75 25.87 -20.91
CA ARG A 139 -0.09 25.66 -22.21
C ARG A 139 -1.10 25.23 -23.27
N PHE A 140 -1.95 24.27 -22.96
CA PHE A 140 -2.97 23.76 -23.86
C PHE A 140 -3.94 24.85 -24.33
N TRP A 141 -4.58 25.57 -23.40
CA TRP A 141 -5.55 26.59 -23.75
C TRP A 141 -4.97 27.79 -24.49
N TRP A 142 -3.70 28.16 -24.21
CA TRP A 142 -3.02 29.22 -24.93
C TRP A 142 -2.62 28.85 -26.35
N THR A 143 -2.27 27.58 -26.59
CA THR A 143 -1.79 27.13 -27.91
C THR A 143 -2.88 26.48 -28.76
N LEU A 144 -4.00 26.06 -28.19
CA LEU A 144 -5.10 25.47 -28.93
C LEU A 144 -5.63 26.34 -30.08
N PRO A 145 -5.88 27.65 -29.90
CA PRO A 145 -6.30 28.52 -31.03
C PRO A 145 -5.26 28.56 -32.14
N LEU A 146 -3.96 28.65 -31.79
CA LEU A 146 -2.86 28.64 -32.77
C LEU A 146 -2.80 27.31 -33.53
N THR A 147 -2.98 26.20 -32.84
CA THR A 147 -3.02 24.86 -33.45
C THR A 147 -4.17 24.74 -34.43
N ILE A 148 -5.36 25.24 -34.08
CA ILE A 148 -6.53 25.24 -34.96
C ILE A 148 -6.25 26.07 -36.21
N ILE A 149 -5.66 27.25 -36.07
CA ILE A 149 -5.32 28.15 -37.21
C ILE A 149 -4.29 27.48 -38.14
N VAL A 150 -3.19 26.94 -37.58
CA VAL A 150 -2.16 26.25 -38.36
C VAL A 150 -2.73 25.08 -39.12
N THR A 151 -3.57 24.26 -38.44
CA THR A 151 -4.22 23.11 -39.07
C THR A 151 -5.20 23.51 -40.17
N PHE A 152 -5.97 24.56 -39.93
CA PHE A 152 -6.88 25.11 -40.94
C PHE A 152 -6.15 25.63 -42.17
N LEU A 153 -5.06 26.39 -41.98
CA LEU A 153 -4.22 26.87 -43.08
C LEU A 153 -3.60 25.73 -43.85
N ALA A 154 -3.08 24.71 -43.18
CA ALA A 154 -2.50 23.55 -43.86
C ALA A 154 -3.51 22.74 -44.68
N MET A 155 -4.77 22.60 -44.20
CA MET A 155 -5.80 21.81 -44.88
C MET A 155 -6.58 22.59 -45.95
N PHE A 156 -6.90 23.84 -45.72
CA PHE A 156 -7.81 24.65 -46.53
C PHE A 156 -7.18 25.88 -47.17
N GLY A 157 -5.99 26.31 -46.69
CA GLY A 157 -5.34 27.53 -47.16
C GLY A 157 -5.09 27.57 -48.67
N HIS A 158 -4.69 26.44 -49.25
CA HIS A 158 -4.50 26.31 -50.70
C HIS A 158 -5.82 26.40 -51.49
N GLN A 159 -6.87 25.67 -51.05
CA GLN A 159 -8.15 25.67 -51.71
C GLN A 159 -8.85 27.06 -51.74
N MET A 160 -8.63 27.84 -50.72
CA MET A 160 -9.18 29.15 -50.57
C MET A 160 -8.30 30.27 -51.17
N ASN A 161 -7.11 29.93 -51.68
CA ASN A 161 -6.13 30.93 -52.20
C ASN A 161 -5.89 32.10 -51.24
N LEU A 162 -5.85 31.83 -49.92
CA LEU A 162 -5.71 32.85 -48.90
C LEU A 162 -4.37 33.60 -48.95
N PHE A 163 -3.29 32.88 -49.22
CA PHE A 163 -1.93 33.40 -49.28
C PHE A 163 -1.11 32.71 -50.37
N ASN A 164 -0.05 33.38 -50.83
CA ASN A 164 0.99 32.72 -51.64
C ASN A 164 1.57 31.60 -50.79
N MET A 165 1.82 30.41 -51.39
CA MET A 165 2.27 29.21 -50.71
C MET A 165 3.57 29.41 -49.92
N ALA A 166 4.50 30.23 -50.43
CA ALA A 166 5.74 30.58 -49.66
C ALA A 166 5.43 31.39 -48.43
N VAL A 167 4.53 32.40 -48.53
CA VAL A 167 4.07 33.22 -47.39
C VAL A 167 3.32 32.37 -46.38
N GLN A 168 2.50 31.42 -46.83
CA GLN A 168 1.79 30.52 -45.94
C GLN A 168 2.74 29.68 -45.06
N SER A 169 3.84 29.12 -45.66
CA SER A 169 4.85 28.37 -44.87
C SER A 169 5.48 29.23 -43.76
N TRP A 170 5.77 30.52 -44.02
CA TRP A 170 6.27 31.43 -42.99
C TRP A 170 5.24 31.72 -41.89
N ILE A 171 3.96 31.86 -42.24
CA ILE A 171 2.89 32.05 -41.25
C ILE A 171 2.76 30.79 -40.39
N GLU A 172 2.74 29.60 -41.01
CA GLU A 172 2.68 28.30 -40.30
C GLU A 172 3.88 28.15 -39.39
N LEU A 173 5.08 28.50 -39.79
CA LEU A 173 6.30 28.52 -38.97
C LEU A 173 6.14 29.41 -37.73
N VAL A 174 5.77 30.69 -37.95
CA VAL A 174 5.65 31.67 -36.84
C VAL A 174 4.60 31.23 -35.83
N LEU A 175 3.45 30.75 -36.28
CA LEU A 175 2.37 30.28 -35.39
C LEU A 175 2.73 28.96 -34.66
N SER A 176 3.54 28.10 -35.26
CA SER A 176 3.97 26.84 -34.62
C SER A 176 5.11 27.00 -33.62
N LEU A 177 5.92 28.07 -33.70
CA LEU A 177 7.02 28.32 -32.74
C LEU A 177 6.57 28.30 -31.27
N PRO A 178 5.54 29.04 -30.84
CA PRO A 178 5.10 29.00 -29.44
C PRO A 178 4.52 27.63 -29.06
N ILE A 179 3.92 26.90 -30.02
CA ILE A 179 3.37 25.57 -29.74
C ILE A 179 4.52 24.59 -29.48
N VAL A 180 5.52 24.55 -30.35
CA VAL A 180 6.60 23.56 -30.28
C VAL A 180 7.62 23.93 -29.21
N LEU A 181 8.11 25.18 -29.20
CA LEU A 181 9.24 25.58 -28.34
C LEU A 181 8.81 25.91 -26.91
N TRP A 182 7.61 26.45 -26.70
CA TRP A 182 7.12 26.75 -25.36
C TRP A 182 6.20 25.65 -24.82
N ALA A 183 5.14 25.29 -25.53
CA ALA A 183 4.17 24.32 -25.01
C ALA A 183 4.74 22.87 -25.08
N GLY A 184 5.54 22.54 -26.08
CA GLY A 184 6.22 21.26 -26.24
C GLY A 184 7.49 21.08 -25.40
N TRP A 185 8.05 22.16 -24.82
CA TRP A 185 9.33 22.11 -24.10
C TRP A 185 9.43 21.01 -23.03
N PRO A 186 8.42 20.80 -22.17
CA PRO A 186 8.46 19.72 -21.18
C PRO A 186 8.67 18.32 -21.80
N PHE A 187 8.12 18.07 -22.98
CA PHE A 187 8.24 16.78 -23.68
C PHE A 187 9.64 16.58 -24.24
N PHE A 188 10.24 17.60 -24.83
CA PHE A 188 11.61 17.55 -25.33
C PHE A 188 12.62 17.38 -24.19
N SER A 189 12.45 18.15 -23.11
CA SER A 189 13.32 18.05 -21.93
C SER A 189 13.29 16.65 -21.30
N ARG A 190 12.08 16.09 -21.10
CA ARG A 190 11.90 14.72 -20.56
C ARG A 190 12.40 13.66 -21.53
N GLY A 191 12.18 13.84 -22.84
CA GLY A 191 12.71 12.97 -23.89
C GLY A 191 14.22 12.92 -23.85
N TRP A 192 14.90 14.08 -23.77
CA TRP A 192 16.32 14.16 -23.66
C TRP A 192 16.86 13.48 -22.39
N GLN A 193 16.26 13.77 -21.23
CA GLN A 193 16.62 13.12 -19.96
C GLN A 193 16.49 11.60 -20.02
N SER A 194 15.45 11.08 -20.69
CA SER A 194 15.25 9.63 -20.82
C SER A 194 16.35 8.96 -21.66
N VAL A 195 16.87 9.64 -22.69
CA VAL A 195 17.99 9.16 -23.50
C VAL A 195 19.29 9.19 -22.68
N VAL A 196 19.57 10.31 -22.00
CA VAL A 196 20.76 10.45 -21.14
C VAL A 196 20.78 9.39 -20.04
N ASN A 197 19.62 9.11 -19.43
CA ASN A 197 19.48 8.11 -18.38
C ASN A 197 19.40 6.66 -18.91
N ARG A 198 19.62 6.44 -20.21
CA ARG A 198 19.53 5.13 -20.90
C ARG A 198 18.22 4.38 -20.60
N SER A 199 17.15 5.13 -20.43
CA SER A 199 15.80 4.63 -20.14
C SER A 199 14.78 5.26 -21.12
N PRO A 200 14.87 4.91 -22.43
CA PRO A 200 13.99 5.46 -23.45
C PRO A 200 12.53 5.13 -23.12
N ASN A 201 11.68 6.12 -23.23
CA ASN A 201 10.27 6.04 -22.85
C ASN A 201 9.38 6.80 -23.87
N MET A 202 8.11 7.00 -23.54
CA MET A 202 7.15 7.70 -24.42
C MET A 202 7.64 9.11 -24.83
N TRP A 203 8.33 9.82 -23.90
CA TRP A 203 8.84 11.18 -24.18
C TRP A 203 9.92 11.16 -25.24
N THR A 204 10.73 10.11 -25.31
CA THR A 204 11.73 9.90 -26.38
C THR A 204 11.05 9.83 -27.75
N LEU A 205 9.96 9.04 -27.88
CA LEU A 205 9.28 8.86 -29.15
C LEU A 205 8.56 10.13 -29.61
N ILE A 206 7.86 10.80 -28.68
CA ILE A 206 7.17 12.06 -28.96
C ILE A 206 8.18 13.14 -29.36
N GLY A 207 9.24 13.29 -28.56
CA GLY A 207 10.27 14.30 -28.83
C GLY A 207 10.98 14.07 -30.15
N LEU A 208 11.32 12.82 -30.49
CA LEU A 208 11.99 12.46 -31.74
C LEU A 208 11.07 12.69 -32.93
N GLY A 209 9.82 12.18 -32.89
CA GLY A 209 8.86 12.31 -34.01
C GLY A 209 8.47 13.77 -34.26
N THR A 210 8.08 14.49 -33.20
CA THR A 210 7.67 15.90 -33.33
C THR A 210 8.85 16.81 -33.72
N GLY A 211 10.02 16.54 -33.11
CA GLY A 211 11.25 17.30 -33.42
C GLY A 211 11.69 17.10 -34.85
N ALA A 212 11.67 15.87 -35.37
CA ALA A 212 12.03 15.56 -36.75
C ALA A 212 11.10 16.27 -37.74
N ALA A 213 9.80 16.19 -37.54
CA ALA A 213 8.78 16.86 -38.38
C ALA A 213 8.96 18.39 -38.36
N PHE A 214 9.18 18.95 -37.19
CA PHE A 214 9.37 20.40 -37.05
C PHE A 214 10.67 20.90 -37.67
N ILE A 215 11.82 20.24 -37.38
CA ILE A 215 13.14 20.62 -37.95
C ILE A 215 13.11 20.51 -39.47
N TYR A 216 12.54 19.40 -39.99
CA TYR A 216 12.36 19.26 -41.44
C TYR A 216 11.58 20.45 -42.03
N SER A 217 10.43 20.81 -41.44
CA SER A 217 9.58 21.88 -41.91
C SER A 217 10.26 23.26 -41.83
N VAL A 218 11.06 23.50 -40.79
CA VAL A 218 11.88 24.70 -40.65
C VAL A 218 12.91 24.79 -41.79
N VAL A 219 13.65 23.70 -42.07
CA VAL A 219 14.66 23.67 -43.15
C VAL A 219 13.97 23.84 -44.49
N ALA A 220 12.81 23.18 -44.70
CA ALA A 220 12.06 23.32 -45.94
C ALA A 220 11.53 24.74 -46.19
N THR A 221 11.25 25.49 -45.12
CA THR A 221 10.79 26.89 -45.23
C THR A 221 11.93 27.87 -45.45
N ILE A 222 13.07 27.69 -44.75
CA ILE A 222 14.19 28.64 -44.77
C ILE A 222 15.08 28.42 -46.00
N ALA A 223 15.31 27.15 -46.38
CA ALA A 223 16.25 26.78 -47.43
C ALA A 223 15.60 25.74 -48.43
N PRO A 224 14.48 26.11 -49.12
CA PRO A 224 13.79 25.19 -50.01
C PRO A 224 14.68 24.70 -51.17
N GLN A 225 15.70 25.44 -51.55
CA GLN A 225 16.65 25.10 -52.61
C GLN A 225 17.55 23.88 -52.30
N ILE A 226 17.57 23.41 -51.05
CA ILE A 226 18.33 22.20 -50.66
C ILE A 226 17.57 20.93 -51.08
N PHE A 227 16.25 21.06 -51.28
CA PHE A 227 15.41 19.92 -51.56
C PHE A 227 15.32 19.67 -53.07
N PRO A 228 15.34 18.41 -53.52
CA PRO A 228 15.06 18.04 -54.92
C PRO A 228 13.68 18.48 -55.37
N ASP A 229 13.49 18.65 -56.68
CA ASP A 229 12.21 19.07 -57.24
C ASP A 229 11.05 18.11 -56.90
N SER A 230 11.36 16.86 -56.65
CA SER A 230 10.39 15.85 -56.18
C SER A 230 9.73 16.19 -54.81
N PHE A 231 10.32 17.07 -54.01
CA PHE A 231 9.74 17.54 -52.74
C PHE A 231 8.83 18.77 -52.95
N ILE A 232 8.84 19.36 -54.11
CA ILE A 232 8.04 20.55 -54.43
C ILE A 232 6.66 20.11 -54.83
N SER A 233 5.65 20.45 -54.03
CA SER A 233 4.24 20.26 -54.33
C SER A 233 3.55 21.61 -54.32
N MET A 234 2.78 21.93 -55.34
CA MET A 234 1.98 23.17 -55.44
C MET A 234 2.82 24.45 -55.27
N GLY A 235 4.10 24.45 -55.71
CA GLY A 235 4.99 25.62 -55.68
C GLY A 235 5.73 25.86 -54.36
N ARG A 236 5.67 24.90 -53.40
CA ARG A 236 6.47 24.89 -52.19
C ARG A 236 6.97 23.49 -51.84
N VAL A 237 8.03 23.41 -51.06
CA VAL A 237 8.39 22.15 -50.38
C VAL A 237 7.32 21.84 -49.35
N ALA A 238 6.83 20.59 -49.28
CA ALA A 238 5.84 20.18 -48.30
C ALA A 238 6.34 20.37 -46.87
N VAL A 239 5.55 21.00 -46.01
CA VAL A 239 5.86 21.23 -44.60
C VAL A 239 4.83 20.53 -43.74
N TYR A 240 5.19 20.21 -42.45
CA TYR A 240 4.40 19.47 -41.49
C TYR A 240 4.30 20.18 -40.14
N PHE A 241 4.17 21.52 -40.16
CA PHE A 241 3.99 22.32 -38.94
C PHE A 241 2.71 21.97 -38.22
N GLU A 242 1.63 21.70 -38.98
CA GLU A 242 0.33 21.30 -38.45
C GLU A 242 0.43 19.94 -37.72
N ALA A 243 1.21 18.99 -38.25
CA ALA A 243 1.42 17.70 -37.60
C ALA A 243 2.09 17.90 -36.23
N SER A 244 3.19 18.66 -36.17
CA SER A 244 3.90 18.95 -34.93
C SER A 244 3.01 19.69 -33.91
N ALA A 245 2.22 20.67 -34.38
CA ALA A 245 1.31 21.42 -33.51
C ALA A 245 0.18 20.55 -32.93
N VAL A 246 -0.47 19.74 -33.77
CA VAL A 246 -1.55 18.83 -33.36
C VAL A 246 -1.03 17.76 -32.39
N ILE A 247 0.13 17.17 -32.66
CA ILE A 247 0.72 16.14 -31.79
C ILE A 247 0.97 16.72 -30.39
N ILE A 248 1.58 17.91 -30.29
CA ILE A 248 1.84 18.54 -28.99
C ILE A 248 0.53 18.87 -28.28
N SER A 249 -0.46 19.42 -28.99
CA SER A 249 -1.76 19.76 -28.39
C SER A 249 -2.51 18.50 -27.91
N LEU A 250 -2.52 17.43 -28.67
CA LEU A 250 -3.16 16.17 -28.26
C LEU A 250 -2.39 15.48 -27.14
N THR A 251 -1.06 15.59 -27.13
CA THR A 251 -0.23 15.09 -26.01
C THR A 251 -0.51 15.86 -24.72
N LEU A 252 -0.61 17.19 -24.78
CA LEU A 252 -1.02 18.02 -23.64
C LEU A 252 -2.40 17.64 -23.14
N LEU A 253 -3.37 17.44 -24.05
CA LEU A 253 -4.71 16.99 -23.68
C LEU A 253 -4.67 15.64 -22.97
N GLY A 254 -3.93 14.69 -23.53
CA GLY A 254 -3.73 13.36 -22.93
C GLY A 254 -3.15 13.46 -21.50
N GLN A 255 -2.14 14.31 -21.29
CA GLN A 255 -1.53 14.56 -19.98
C GLN A 255 -2.49 15.26 -19.00
N ILE A 256 -3.28 16.21 -19.45
CA ILE A 256 -4.32 16.86 -18.63
C ILE A 256 -5.35 15.84 -18.16
N LEU A 257 -5.83 14.96 -19.05
CA LEU A 257 -6.78 13.92 -18.70
C LEU A 257 -6.18 12.91 -17.70
N GLU A 258 -4.92 12.54 -17.89
CA GLU A 258 -4.17 11.67 -16.99
C GLU A 258 -4.05 12.27 -15.59
N LEU A 259 -3.51 13.48 -15.46
CA LEU A 259 -3.32 14.17 -14.18
C LEU A 259 -4.67 14.42 -13.48
N LYS A 260 -5.72 14.79 -14.23
CA LYS A 260 -7.06 14.94 -13.69
C LYS A 260 -7.64 13.62 -13.18
N ALA A 261 -7.44 12.52 -13.89
CA ALA A 261 -7.90 11.22 -13.45
C ALA A 261 -7.17 10.76 -12.17
N ARG A 262 -5.85 11.01 -12.08
CA ARG A 262 -5.06 10.76 -10.87
C ARG A 262 -5.56 11.59 -9.68
N SER A 263 -5.83 12.87 -9.84
CA SER A 263 -6.34 13.73 -8.76
C SER A 263 -7.72 13.28 -8.27
N GLN A 264 -8.60 12.79 -9.15
CA GLN A 264 -9.92 12.27 -8.76
C GLN A 264 -9.82 10.97 -7.94
N THR A 265 -8.82 10.14 -8.17
CA THR A 265 -8.61 8.91 -7.39
C THR A 265 -7.98 9.20 -6.02
N SER A 266 -7.19 10.25 -5.89
CA SER A 266 -6.71 10.78 -4.61
C SER A 266 -7.84 11.38 -3.74
N ALA A 267 -9.00 11.68 -4.34
CA ALA A 267 -10.16 12.20 -3.61
C ALA A 267 -10.69 11.22 -2.55
N ALA A 268 -10.50 9.90 -2.71
CA ALA A 268 -10.88 8.92 -1.68
C ALA A 268 -10.06 9.11 -0.39
N ILE A 269 -8.74 9.35 -0.52
CA ILE A 269 -7.89 9.65 0.65
C ILE A 269 -8.28 11.01 1.26
N LYS A 270 -8.52 12.02 0.43
CA LYS A 270 -8.97 13.35 0.91
C LYS A 270 -10.31 13.28 1.63
N SER A 271 -11.25 12.42 1.18
CA SER A 271 -12.52 12.22 1.87
C SER A 271 -12.33 11.56 3.24
N LEU A 272 -11.42 10.60 3.38
CA LEU A 272 -11.07 10.00 4.66
C LEU A 272 -10.43 11.02 5.60
N LEU A 273 -9.44 11.79 5.12
CA LEU A 273 -8.82 12.86 5.92
C LEU A 273 -9.83 13.94 6.37
N GLY A 274 -10.81 14.25 5.53
CA GLY A 274 -11.89 15.19 5.84
C GLY A 274 -12.90 14.69 6.88
N LEU A 275 -12.79 13.42 7.32
CA LEU A 275 -13.61 12.90 8.39
C LEU A 275 -13.18 13.40 9.76
N ALA A 276 -11.89 13.61 10.01
CA ALA A 276 -11.39 14.10 11.29
C ALA A 276 -11.93 15.51 11.60
N PRO A 277 -12.39 15.80 12.83
CA PRO A 277 -12.71 17.16 13.27
C PRO A 277 -11.44 18.00 13.34
N LYS A 278 -11.56 19.32 13.35
CA LYS A 278 -10.40 20.23 13.48
C LYS A 278 -10.03 20.50 14.93
N THR A 279 -10.99 20.39 15.85
CA THR A 279 -10.85 20.69 17.27
C THR A 279 -11.41 19.58 18.14
N ALA A 280 -10.94 19.49 19.37
CA ALA A 280 -11.46 18.64 20.42
C ALA A 280 -11.83 19.50 21.64
N ARG A 281 -12.83 19.06 22.41
CA ARG A 281 -13.23 19.72 23.65
C ARG A 281 -12.58 19.00 24.83
N ARG A 282 -11.55 19.62 25.39
CA ARG A 282 -10.79 19.08 26.51
C ARG A 282 -11.43 19.51 27.84
N ILE A 283 -11.48 18.60 28.80
CA ILE A 283 -11.91 18.85 30.18
C ILE A 283 -10.65 19.04 31.03
N LEU A 284 -10.53 20.19 31.64
CA LEU A 284 -9.43 20.50 32.52
C LEU A 284 -9.64 19.90 33.94
N PRO A 285 -8.58 19.76 34.77
CA PRO A 285 -8.71 19.22 36.15
C PRO A 285 -9.65 20.00 37.07
N ASP A 286 -9.93 21.25 36.75
CA ASP A 286 -10.91 22.10 37.45
C ASP A 286 -12.36 21.89 37.00
N GLY A 287 -12.59 20.99 35.99
CA GLY A 287 -13.87 20.69 35.41
C GLY A 287 -14.33 21.66 34.31
N THR A 288 -13.51 22.70 34.00
CA THR A 288 -13.81 23.60 32.87
C THR A 288 -13.51 22.95 31.53
N GLU A 289 -14.23 23.38 30.50
CA GLU A 289 -14.09 22.87 29.13
C GLU A 289 -13.41 23.90 28.23
N GLU A 290 -12.46 23.48 27.40
CA GLU A 290 -11.85 24.32 26.38
C GLU A 290 -11.82 23.61 25.02
N ASP A 291 -12.03 24.36 23.94
CA ASP A 291 -11.87 23.85 22.57
C ASP A 291 -10.41 24.02 22.13
N VAL A 292 -9.72 22.92 21.89
CA VAL A 292 -8.32 22.90 21.48
C VAL A 292 -8.16 22.29 20.09
N PRO A 293 -7.20 22.75 19.26
CA PRO A 293 -6.84 22.05 18.03
C PRO A 293 -6.41 20.60 18.32
N LEU A 294 -6.68 19.65 17.40
CA LEU A 294 -6.26 18.25 17.59
C LEU A 294 -4.75 18.08 17.82
N THR A 295 -3.95 18.99 17.29
CA THR A 295 -2.49 19.01 17.49
C THR A 295 -2.05 19.28 18.95
N HIS A 296 -2.94 19.81 19.78
CA HIS A 296 -2.71 20.10 21.19
C HIS A 296 -3.37 19.10 22.14
N VAL A 297 -3.97 18.03 21.60
CA VAL A 297 -4.47 16.91 22.42
C VAL A 297 -3.32 15.97 22.74
N HIS A 298 -3.22 15.55 24.01
CA HIS A 298 -2.20 14.62 24.49
C HIS A 298 -2.85 13.29 24.93
N VAL A 299 -2.05 12.24 24.95
CA VAL A 299 -2.50 10.94 25.49
C VAL A 299 -2.83 11.10 26.96
N GLY A 300 -4.01 10.64 27.36
CA GLY A 300 -4.55 10.75 28.71
C GLY A 300 -5.52 11.92 28.92
N ASP A 301 -5.64 12.86 27.97
CA ASP A 301 -6.60 13.97 28.07
C ASP A 301 -8.05 13.43 28.10
N LEU A 302 -8.89 14.04 28.96
CA LEU A 302 -10.31 13.79 28.98
C LEU A 302 -11.02 14.71 27.97
N LEU A 303 -11.77 14.11 27.06
CA LEU A 303 -12.42 14.80 25.95
C LEU A 303 -13.92 14.57 26.02
N ARG A 304 -14.71 15.66 25.92
CA ARG A 304 -16.18 15.57 25.84
C ARG A 304 -16.62 15.52 24.39
N ILE A 305 -17.57 14.63 24.11
CA ILE A 305 -18.19 14.45 22.78
C ILE A 305 -19.70 14.60 22.97
N ARG A 306 -20.28 15.61 22.35
CA ARG A 306 -21.73 15.88 22.40
C ARG A 306 -22.45 15.13 21.27
N PRO A 307 -23.78 14.97 21.37
CA PRO A 307 -24.58 14.46 20.26
C PRO A 307 -24.35 15.25 18.97
N GLY A 308 -24.14 14.54 17.85
CA GLY A 308 -23.83 15.16 16.56
C GLY A 308 -22.38 15.58 16.35
N GLU A 309 -21.53 15.47 17.38
CA GLU A 309 -20.09 15.74 17.25
C GLU A 309 -19.32 14.47 16.84
N LYS A 310 -18.21 14.69 16.14
CA LYS A 310 -17.29 13.61 15.78
C LYS A 310 -16.33 13.32 16.93
N VAL A 311 -16.00 12.05 17.10
CA VAL A 311 -14.95 11.58 18.01
C VAL A 311 -13.60 12.18 17.56
N PRO A 312 -12.89 12.91 18.41
CA PRO A 312 -11.69 13.64 17.96
C PRO A 312 -10.47 12.77 17.72
N VAL A 313 -10.21 11.80 18.57
CA VAL A 313 -9.05 10.88 18.55
C VAL A 313 -9.50 9.49 19.03
N ASP A 314 -8.63 8.50 18.93
CA ASP A 314 -8.97 7.16 19.45
C ASP A 314 -8.79 7.14 20.97
N GLY A 315 -9.69 6.43 21.67
CA GLY A 315 -9.64 6.30 23.11
C GLY A 315 -10.69 5.41 23.70
N VAL A 316 -10.90 5.51 25.01
CA VAL A 316 -11.84 4.70 25.80
C VAL A 316 -12.84 5.60 26.51
N ILE A 317 -14.10 5.20 26.53
CA ILE A 317 -15.17 5.91 27.24
C ILE A 317 -14.98 5.77 28.74
N THR A 318 -14.91 6.89 29.44
CA THR A 318 -14.84 6.94 30.90
C THR A 318 -16.18 7.26 31.54
N GLU A 319 -17.05 8.02 30.84
CA GLU A 319 -18.38 8.38 31.31
C GLU A 319 -19.40 8.45 30.18
N GLY A 320 -20.63 8.08 30.47
CA GLY A 320 -21.77 8.16 29.56
C GLY A 320 -21.98 6.89 28.73
N SER A 321 -23.01 6.93 27.91
CA SER A 321 -23.27 5.92 26.88
C SER A 321 -23.97 6.57 25.68
N SER A 322 -23.65 6.11 24.47
CA SER A 322 -24.26 6.62 23.25
C SER A 322 -24.17 5.61 22.12
N SER A 323 -24.98 5.83 21.08
CA SER A 323 -24.78 5.15 19.81
C SER A 323 -23.82 5.94 18.95
N VAL A 324 -22.80 5.26 18.42
CA VAL A 324 -21.76 5.86 17.57
C VAL A 324 -21.87 5.27 16.17
N ASP A 325 -21.98 6.14 15.18
CA ASP A 325 -21.99 5.73 13.77
C ASP A 325 -20.53 5.61 13.29
N GLU A 326 -20.11 4.39 13.04
CA GLU A 326 -18.79 4.02 12.54
C GLU A 326 -18.80 3.73 11.02
N SER A 327 -19.93 3.96 10.33
CA SER A 327 -20.14 3.59 8.93
C SER A 327 -19.11 4.16 7.96
N MET A 328 -18.60 5.35 8.25
CA MET A 328 -17.59 6.02 7.42
C MET A 328 -16.24 5.31 7.40
N LEU A 329 -15.93 4.52 8.42
CA LEU A 329 -14.69 3.74 8.53
C LEU A 329 -14.93 2.25 8.30
N THR A 330 -16.04 1.74 8.84
CA THR A 330 -16.37 0.31 8.77
C THR A 330 -17.26 -0.04 7.58
N GLY A 331 -18.03 0.93 7.04
CA GLY A 331 -19.04 0.71 6.00
C GLY A 331 -20.32 0.05 6.51
N GLU A 332 -20.53 -0.12 7.83
CA GLU A 332 -21.78 -0.65 8.39
C GLU A 332 -22.78 0.48 8.65
N PRO A 333 -24.01 0.38 8.14
CA PRO A 333 -24.97 1.47 8.24
C PRO A 333 -25.62 1.62 9.62
N LEU A 334 -25.47 0.63 10.52
CA LEU A 334 -26.13 0.66 11.84
C LEU A 334 -25.19 1.21 12.90
N PRO A 335 -25.58 2.25 13.66
CA PRO A 335 -24.80 2.75 14.78
C PRO A 335 -24.64 1.70 15.89
N ILE A 336 -23.47 1.66 16.51
CA ILE A 336 -23.10 0.73 17.58
C ILE A 336 -23.24 1.44 18.92
N THR A 337 -23.95 0.83 19.87
CA THR A 337 -24.05 1.36 21.24
C THR A 337 -22.73 1.14 21.96
N LYS A 338 -22.12 2.23 22.43
CA LYS A 338 -20.88 2.26 23.22
C LYS A 338 -21.19 2.65 24.66
N ARG A 339 -20.52 1.99 25.60
CA ARG A 339 -20.65 2.17 27.05
C ARG A 339 -19.29 2.48 27.69
N ILE A 340 -19.30 2.73 28.99
CA ILE A 340 -18.07 2.93 29.77
C ILE A 340 -17.15 1.71 29.60
N GLY A 341 -15.87 1.94 29.29
CA GLY A 341 -14.85 0.93 28.99
C GLY A 341 -14.76 0.54 27.51
N ASP A 342 -15.73 0.90 26.68
CA ASP A 342 -15.65 0.61 25.23
C ASP A 342 -14.71 1.57 24.52
N LYS A 343 -14.00 1.03 23.51
CA LYS A 343 -13.14 1.82 22.63
C LYS A 343 -13.98 2.60 21.63
N VAL A 344 -13.56 3.84 21.36
CA VAL A 344 -14.09 4.71 20.31
C VAL A 344 -12.98 5.11 19.35
N ILE A 345 -13.33 5.22 18.08
CA ILE A 345 -12.42 5.50 16.99
C ILE A 345 -12.59 6.96 16.54
N GLY A 346 -11.49 7.65 16.36
CA GLY A 346 -11.49 9.03 15.86
C GLY A 346 -12.20 9.16 14.51
N ALA A 347 -12.88 10.29 14.30
CA ALA A 347 -13.67 10.62 13.11
C ALA A 347 -15.04 9.93 12.99
N THR A 348 -15.41 9.00 13.88
CA THR A 348 -16.76 8.43 13.96
C THR A 348 -17.75 9.45 14.54
N LEU A 349 -19.03 9.29 14.26
CA LEU A 349 -20.05 10.26 14.62
C LEU A 349 -20.86 9.82 15.87
N ASN A 350 -20.82 10.59 16.93
CA ASN A 350 -21.65 10.39 18.08
C ASN A 350 -23.11 10.82 17.79
N THR A 351 -24.11 9.94 17.99
CA THR A 351 -25.49 10.25 17.57
C THR A 351 -26.35 10.82 18.69
N ASN A 352 -26.51 10.14 19.80
CA ASN A 352 -27.61 10.42 20.75
C ASN A 352 -27.19 10.93 22.13
N GLY A 353 -26.15 10.34 22.73
CA GLY A 353 -25.74 10.62 24.12
C GLY A 353 -24.52 11.55 24.19
N SER A 354 -24.22 12.04 25.39
CA SER A 354 -22.94 12.69 25.64
C SER A 354 -21.95 11.69 26.22
N LEU A 355 -20.75 11.69 25.69
CA LEU A 355 -19.64 10.83 26.09
C LEU A 355 -18.49 11.65 26.63
N ILE A 356 -17.79 11.14 27.66
CA ILE A 356 -16.46 11.56 28.03
C ILE A 356 -15.53 10.40 27.74
N MET A 357 -14.47 10.69 27.01
CA MET A 357 -13.46 9.69 26.65
C MET A 357 -12.08 10.12 27.16
N ARG A 358 -11.24 9.13 27.45
CA ARG A 358 -9.80 9.35 27.66
C ARG A 358 -9.08 9.03 26.35
N SER A 359 -8.25 9.96 25.87
CA SER A 359 -7.46 9.78 24.66
C SER A 359 -6.37 8.73 24.87
N GLU A 360 -6.24 7.78 23.92
CA GLU A 360 -5.21 6.73 23.95
C GLU A 360 -4.24 6.84 22.78
N LYS A 361 -4.75 7.11 21.57
CA LYS A 361 -3.94 7.28 20.35
C LYS A 361 -4.24 8.63 19.71
N ILE A 362 -3.19 9.36 19.37
CA ILE A 362 -3.28 10.71 18.79
C ILE A 362 -2.45 10.84 17.50
N GLY A 363 -2.74 11.84 16.69
CA GLY A 363 -1.95 12.16 15.49
C GLY A 363 -1.83 11.00 14.51
N SER A 364 -0.59 10.64 14.17
CA SER A 364 -0.29 9.55 13.21
C SER A 364 -0.61 8.15 13.72
N SER A 365 -0.80 7.97 15.03
CA SER A 365 -1.11 6.68 15.63
C SER A 365 -2.61 6.35 15.67
N THR A 366 -3.48 7.30 15.31
CA THR A 366 -4.93 7.05 15.22
C THR A 366 -5.25 6.07 14.10
N MET A 367 -6.33 5.30 14.27
CA MET A 367 -6.80 4.32 13.28
C MET A 367 -7.06 4.98 11.92
N LEU A 368 -7.68 6.16 11.89
CA LEU A 368 -7.88 6.91 10.65
C LEU A 368 -6.56 7.25 9.95
N SER A 369 -5.55 7.72 10.70
CA SER A 369 -4.24 8.03 10.14
C SER A 369 -3.53 6.79 9.58
N GLN A 370 -3.64 5.65 10.28
CA GLN A 370 -3.11 4.37 9.80
C GLN A 370 -3.81 3.91 8.51
N ILE A 371 -5.14 4.04 8.43
CA ILE A 371 -5.92 3.76 7.21
C ILE A 371 -5.41 4.61 6.04
N VAL A 372 -5.27 5.92 6.24
CA VAL A 372 -4.79 6.85 5.22
C VAL A 372 -3.38 6.48 4.74
N GLN A 373 -2.48 6.15 5.67
CA GLN A 373 -1.11 5.72 5.35
C GLN A 373 -1.09 4.42 4.55
N MET A 374 -1.88 3.41 4.94
CA MET A 374 -1.97 2.13 4.21
C MET A 374 -2.50 2.34 2.79
N VAL A 375 -3.57 3.11 2.61
CA VAL A 375 -4.11 3.40 1.28
C VAL A 375 -3.10 4.16 0.42
N ALA A 376 -2.42 5.18 0.99
CA ALA A 376 -1.39 5.92 0.29
C ALA A 376 -0.19 5.05 -0.10
N GLN A 377 0.22 4.12 0.76
CA GLN A 377 1.28 3.16 0.48
C GLN A 377 0.89 2.17 -0.63
N ALA A 378 -0.33 1.62 -0.57
CA ALA A 378 -0.84 0.71 -1.60
C ALA A 378 -0.88 1.37 -2.99
N GLN A 379 -1.34 2.62 -3.07
CA GLN A 379 -1.41 3.37 -4.33
C GLN A 379 -0.04 3.62 -4.98
N ARG A 380 1.04 3.65 -4.18
CA ARG A 380 2.42 3.88 -4.66
C ARG A 380 3.19 2.60 -4.90
N SER A 381 2.70 1.47 -4.40
CA SER A 381 3.36 0.18 -4.60
C SER A 381 3.19 -0.29 -6.04
N ARG A 382 4.15 -1.10 -6.52
CA ARG A 382 4.12 -1.64 -7.88
C ARG A 382 3.65 -3.09 -7.88
N ALA A 383 2.56 -3.35 -8.59
CA ALA A 383 2.10 -4.71 -8.85
C ALA A 383 3.11 -5.51 -9.70
N PRO A 384 3.20 -6.82 -9.53
CA PRO A 384 3.99 -7.69 -10.40
C PRO A 384 3.66 -7.49 -11.89
N MET A 385 2.39 -7.38 -12.24
CA MET A 385 1.93 -7.11 -13.61
C MET A 385 2.42 -5.78 -14.16
N GLN A 386 2.51 -4.75 -13.33
CA GLN A 386 3.06 -3.46 -13.72
C GLN A 386 4.55 -3.56 -14.05
N ARG A 387 5.33 -4.28 -13.22
CA ARG A 387 6.77 -4.50 -13.49
C ARG A 387 7.00 -5.21 -14.81
N MET A 388 6.18 -6.23 -15.12
CA MET A 388 6.24 -6.90 -16.44
C MET A 388 5.90 -5.94 -17.58
N ALA A 389 4.86 -5.14 -17.44
CA ALA A 389 4.46 -4.16 -18.44
C ALA A 389 5.56 -3.12 -18.71
N ASP A 390 6.24 -2.65 -17.67
CA ASP A 390 7.36 -1.69 -17.79
C ASP A 390 8.56 -2.30 -18.53
N GLN A 391 8.89 -3.58 -18.28
CA GLN A 391 9.95 -4.29 -19.01
C GLN A 391 9.60 -4.44 -20.49
N VAL A 392 8.36 -4.87 -20.78
CA VAL A 392 7.87 -5.00 -22.16
C VAL A 392 7.89 -3.64 -22.87
N ALA A 393 7.51 -2.56 -22.19
CA ALA A 393 7.53 -1.21 -22.74
C ALA A 393 8.95 -0.77 -23.15
N GLY A 394 9.98 -1.09 -22.35
CA GLY A 394 11.37 -0.77 -22.69
C GLY A 394 11.82 -1.44 -24.00
N TRP A 395 11.55 -2.74 -24.17
CA TRP A 395 11.85 -3.46 -25.40
C TRP A 395 11.03 -2.96 -26.59
N PHE A 396 9.77 -2.64 -26.36
CA PHE A 396 8.85 -2.12 -27.36
C PHE A 396 9.35 -0.81 -27.98
N VAL A 397 9.84 0.14 -27.17
CA VAL A 397 10.39 1.41 -27.66
C VAL A 397 11.57 1.18 -28.60
N MET A 398 12.48 0.27 -28.24
CA MET A 398 13.63 -0.06 -29.10
C MET A 398 13.18 -0.69 -30.43
N ALA A 399 12.21 -1.62 -30.37
CA ALA A 399 11.64 -2.23 -31.56
C ALA A 399 10.96 -1.20 -32.47
N VAL A 400 10.23 -0.26 -31.90
CA VAL A 400 9.57 0.82 -32.65
C VAL A 400 10.56 1.72 -33.36
N VAL A 401 11.65 2.10 -32.70
CA VAL A 401 12.72 2.90 -33.34
C VAL A 401 13.33 2.14 -34.50
N ALA A 402 13.59 0.84 -34.35
CA ALA A 402 14.08 -0.01 -35.43
C ALA A 402 13.07 -0.10 -36.60
N ILE A 403 11.77 -0.28 -36.30
CA ILE A 403 10.70 -0.30 -37.33
C ILE A 403 10.62 1.06 -38.05
N ALA A 404 10.72 2.17 -37.32
CA ALA A 404 10.71 3.51 -37.92
C ALA A 404 11.89 3.73 -38.86
N LEU A 405 13.09 3.27 -38.49
CA LEU A 405 14.27 3.30 -39.36
C LEU A 405 14.09 2.39 -40.58
N LEU A 406 13.59 1.18 -40.38
CA LEU A 406 13.26 0.27 -41.50
C LEU A 406 12.22 0.88 -42.44
N THR A 407 11.20 1.52 -41.90
CA THR A 407 10.17 2.22 -42.67
C THR A 407 10.79 3.38 -43.46
N PHE A 408 11.66 4.17 -42.80
CA PHE A 408 12.35 5.29 -43.46
C PHE A 408 13.19 4.83 -44.66
N PHE A 409 14.06 3.86 -44.46
CA PHE A 409 14.92 3.36 -45.52
C PHE A 409 14.13 2.56 -46.59
N GLY A 410 13.13 1.78 -46.14
CA GLY A 410 12.28 1.03 -47.07
C GLY A 410 11.53 1.93 -48.05
N TRP A 411 10.89 2.98 -47.55
CA TRP A 411 10.21 3.96 -48.41
C TRP A 411 11.19 4.82 -49.21
N GLY A 412 12.35 5.21 -48.64
CA GLY A 412 13.37 5.97 -49.35
C GLY A 412 13.98 5.23 -50.55
N LEU A 413 14.15 3.90 -50.41
CA LEU A 413 14.81 3.08 -51.45
C LEU A 413 13.83 2.41 -52.45
N PHE A 414 12.60 2.09 -51.99
CA PHE A 414 11.63 1.32 -52.76
C PHE A 414 10.31 2.07 -52.98
N GLY A 415 10.17 3.28 -52.49
CA GLY A 415 8.99 4.12 -52.70
C GLY A 415 8.86 4.69 -54.08
N PRO A 416 7.76 5.38 -54.44
CA PRO A 416 7.53 6.04 -55.71
C PRO A 416 8.66 7.06 -56.00
N GLU A 417 9.25 7.01 -57.20
CA GLU A 417 10.46 7.79 -57.56
C GLU A 417 10.33 9.29 -57.29
N GLU A 418 9.11 9.86 -57.49
CA GLU A 418 8.91 11.32 -57.36
C GLU A 418 8.85 11.82 -55.89
N SER A 419 8.56 10.96 -54.90
CA SER A 419 8.28 11.39 -53.50
C SER A 419 8.77 10.40 -52.42
N SER A 420 9.67 9.48 -52.76
CA SER A 420 10.08 8.37 -51.91
C SER A 420 10.59 8.83 -50.53
N TRP A 421 11.47 9.82 -50.44
CA TRP A 421 12.04 10.31 -49.19
C TRP A 421 11.05 11.14 -48.36
N VAL A 422 10.08 11.80 -49.01
CA VAL A 422 8.96 12.49 -48.33
C VAL A 422 8.09 11.47 -47.60
N TYR A 423 7.67 10.43 -48.28
CA TYR A 423 6.89 9.32 -47.71
C TYR A 423 7.67 8.56 -46.65
N ALA A 424 9.02 8.40 -46.86
CA ALA A 424 9.90 7.81 -45.87
C ALA A 424 9.86 8.55 -44.52
N LEU A 425 9.96 9.89 -44.56
CA LEU A 425 9.92 10.71 -43.36
C LEU A 425 8.54 10.69 -42.69
N ILE A 426 7.46 10.87 -43.46
CA ILE A 426 6.09 10.91 -42.94
C ILE A 426 5.72 9.59 -42.27
N ASN A 427 5.98 8.46 -42.92
CA ASN A 427 5.65 7.15 -42.40
C ASN A 427 6.52 6.78 -41.21
N ALA A 428 7.82 7.12 -41.19
CA ALA A 428 8.67 6.93 -40.02
C ALA A 428 8.19 7.74 -38.83
N VAL A 429 7.83 9.02 -39.04
CA VAL A 429 7.26 9.87 -38.00
C VAL A 429 5.91 9.34 -37.51
N ALA A 430 5.04 8.90 -38.44
CA ALA A 430 3.76 8.30 -38.09
C ALA A 430 3.93 7.03 -37.21
N VAL A 431 4.91 6.17 -37.55
CA VAL A 431 5.27 4.99 -36.74
C VAL A 431 5.72 5.38 -35.35
N LEU A 432 6.61 6.38 -35.22
CA LEU A 432 7.09 6.84 -33.90
C LEU A 432 5.95 7.38 -33.02
N ILE A 433 5.00 8.05 -33.63
CA ILE A 433 3.88 8.69 -32.90
C ILE A 433 2.85 7.66 -32.48
N ILE A 434 2.35 6.81 -33.41
CA ILE A 434 1.29 5.83 -33.12
C ILE A 434 1.74 4.79 -32.10
N ALA A 435 3.03 4.50 -32.08
CA ALA A 435 3.64 3.53 -31.19
C ALA A 435 3.88 4.06 -29.76
N CYS A 436 3.50 5.31 -29.46
CA CYS A 436 3.63 5.82 -28.10
C CYS A 436 2.86 4.96 -27.10
N PRO A 437 3.52 4.31 -26.11
CA PRO A 437 2.84 3.47 -25.11
C PRO A 437 2.22 4.29 -23.99
N CYS A 438 1.62 5.46 -24.27
CA CYS A 438 1.10 6.39 -23.28
C CYS A 438 0.05 5.74 -22.37
N ALA A 439 -0.87 4.97 -22.96
CA ALA A 439 -1.91 4.24 -22.24
C ALA A 439 -1.35 3.11 -21.34
N LEU A 440 -0.21 2.54 -21.70
CA LEU A 440 0.43 1.43 -20.97
C LEU A 440 0.89 1.86 -19.57
N GLY A 441 1.46 3.06 -19.45
CA GLY A 441 1.87 3.62 -18.16
C GLY A 441 0.71 3.88 -17.19
N LEU A 442 -0.53 3.98 -17.70
CA LEU A 442 -1.75 4.21 -16.92
C LEU A 442 -2.53 2.93 -16.63
N ALA A 443 -2.35 1.90 -17.43
CA ALA A 443 -3.20 0.71 -17.46
C ALA A 443 -3.31 0.02 -16.09
N THR A 444 -2.22 -0.08 -15.36
CA THR A 444 -2.15 -0.75 -14.06
C THR A 444 -2.35 0.21 -12.88
N PRO A 445 -1.65 1.37 -12.78
CA PRO A 445 -1.79 2.24 -11.63
C PRO A 445 -3.22 2.78 -11.42
N MET A 446 -3.92 3.12 -12.50
CA MET A 446 -5.29 3.63 -12.42
C MET A 446 -6.26 2.59 -11.82
N SER A 447 -6.14 1.33 -12.22
CA SER A 447 -6.97 0.24 -11.67
C SER A 447 -6.68 0.01 -10.18
N ILE A 448 -5.40 0.06 -9.77
CA ILE A 448 -4.98 -0.09 -8.37
C ILE A 448 -5.51 1.08 -7.52
N MET A 449 -5.37 2.32 -7.99
CA MET A 449 -5.85 3.50 -7.28
C MET A 449 -7.37 3.47 -7.06
N VAL A 450 -8.13 3.03 -8.06
CA VAL A 450 -9.60 2.87 -7.91
C VAL A 450 -9.93 1.74 -6.95
N ALA A 451 -9.23 0.61 -7.06
CA ALA A 451 -9.46 -0.55 -6.20
C ALA A 451 -9.14 -0.26 -4.73
N THR A 452 -8.00 0.37 -4.43
CA THR A 452 -7.64 0.74 -3.05
C THR A 452 -8.63 1.72 -2.44
N GLY A 453 -9.12 2.67 -3.23
CA GLY A 453 -10.17 3.58 -2.80
C GLY A 453 -11.50 2.87 -2.51
N GLN A 454 -11.94 1.96 -3.38
CA GLN A 454 -13.13 1.12 -3.17
C GLN A 454 -12.97 0.18 -1.98
N GLY A 455 -11.80 -0.46 -1.84
CA GLY A 455 -11.50 -1.31 -0.70
C GLY A 455 -11.65 -0.55 0.62
N ALA A 456 -11.07 0.64 0.71
CA ALA A 456 -11.13 1.48 1.90
C ALA A 456 -12.57 1.86 2.30
N THR A 457 -13.43 2.18 1.33
CA THR A 457 -14.87 2.49 1.61
C THR A 457 -15.68 1.28 2.09
N HIS A 458 -15.18 0.06 1.85
CA HIS A 458 -15.78 -1.18 2.31
C HIS A 458 -15.05 -1.79 3.53
N GLY A 459 -14.15 -1.03 4.15
CA GLY A 459 -13.37 -1.48 5.30
C GLY A 459 -12.31 -2.54 4.97
N VAL A 460 -11.90 -2.64 3.71
CA VAL A 460 -10.82 -3.52 3.24
C VAL A 460 -9.62 -2.68 2.83
N LEU A 461 -8.52 -2.80 3.55
CA LEU A 461 -7.30 -2.06 3.31
C LEU A 461 -6.23 -3.00 2.72
N PHE A 462 -5.66 -2.61 1.60
CA PHE A 462 -4.52 -3.28 1.00
C PHE A 462 -3.24 -2.51 1.36
N ARG A 463 -2.22 -3.20 1.81
CA ARG A 463 -0.90 -2.59 2.10
C ARG A 463 -0.09 -2.31 0.83
N ASP A 464 -0.27 -3.15 -0.19
CA ASP A 464 0.42 -3.02 -1.46
C ASP A 464 -0.37 -3.58 -2.64
N ALA A 465 0.03 -3.22 -3.84
CA ALA A 465 -0.61 -3.65 -5.09
C ALA A 465 -0.38 -5.14 -5.38
N ALA A 466 0.67 -5.76 -4.82
CA ALA A 466 0.91 -7.19 -4.98
C ALA A 466 -0.14 -8.00 -4.21
N ALA A 467 -0.60 -7.51 -3.05
CA ALA A 467 -1.69 -8.09 -2.30
C ALA A 467 -2.98 -8.17 -3.13
N ILE A 468 -3.33 -7.07 -3.85
CA ILE A 468 -4.49 -7.05 -4.75
C ILE A 468 -4.33 -8.09 -5.86
N GLU A 469 -3.14 -8.27 -6.41
CA GLU A 469 -2.91 -9.26 -7.48
C GLU A 469 -2.91 -10.70 -6.99
N ASN A 470 -2.37 -10.95 -5.78
CA ASN A 470 -2.21 -12.30 -5.24
C ASN A 470 -3.49 -12.84 -4.60
N LEU A 471 -4.31 -11.99 -3.99
CA LEU A 471 -5.51 -12.41 -3.26
C LEU A 471 -6.49 -13.24 -4.11
N ARG A 472 -6.62 -12.93 -5.41
CA ARG A 472 -7.44 -13.72 -6.34
C ARG A 472 -6.90 -15.14 -6.59
N LYS A 473 -5.58 -15.37 -6.35
CA LYS A 473 -4.91 -16.64 -6.65
C LYS A 473 -5.00 -17.63 -5.49
N ILE A 474 -5.38 -17.17 -4.30
CA ILE A 474 -5.43 -18.04 -3.11
C ILE A 474 -6.40 -19.19 -3.34
N ASP A 475 -6.00 -20.37 -2.93
CA ASP A 475 -6.79 -21.61 -2.96
C ASP A 475 -7.05 -22.18 -1.56
N THR A 476 -6.24 -21.77 -0.59
CA THR A 476 -6.30 -22.24 0.79
C THR A 476 -6.26 -21.06 1.75
N LEU A 477 -7.21 -21.05 2.71
CA LEU A 477 -7.32 -20.03 3.75
C LEU A 477 -7.17 -20.69 5.11
N ILE A 478 -6.08 -20.37 5.81
CA ILE A 478 -5.90 -20.72 7.23
C ILE A 478 -6.54 -19.62 8.05
N ILE A 479 -7.35 -19.98 9.03
CA ILE A 479 -8.05 -19.04 9.90
C ILE A 479 -7.73 -19.36 11.36
N ASP A 480 -7.28 -18.34 12.11
CA ASP A 480 -7.23 -18.45 13.56
C ASP A 480 -8.65 -18.46 14.14
N LYS A 481 -8.85 -19.10 15.30
CA LYS A 481 -10.15 -19.14 15.97
C LYS A 481 -10.43 -17.82 16.69
N THR A 482 -9.58 -17.49 17.65
CA THR A 482 -9.82 -16.41 18.64
C THR A 482 -9.73 -15.02 17.98
N GLY A 483 -10.75 -14.17 18.22
CA GLY A 483 -10.77 -12.82 17.62
C GLY A 483 -11.03 -12.79 16.11
N THR A 484 -10.92 -13.92 15.40
CA THR A 484 -11.11 -14.06 13.97
C THR A 484 -12.44 -14.73 13.64
N LEU A 485 -12.64 -16.02 13.98
CA LEU A 485 -13.92 -16.71 13.87
C LEU A 485 -14.88 -16.31 15.00
N THR A 486 -14.31 -15.98 16.15
CA THR A 486 -15.00 -15.64 17.40
C THR A 486 -14.84 -14.15 17.72
N GLU A 487 -15.59 -13.66 18.71
CA GLU A 487 -15.54 -12.24 19.11
C GLU A 487 -14.22 -11.83 19.78
N GLY A 488 -13.42 -12.82 20.26
CA GLY A 488 -12.18 -12.57 20.99
C GLY A 488 -12.41 -12.00 22.38
N ARG A 489 -13.64 -12.10 22.87
CA ARG A 489 -14.06 -11.71 24.21
C ARG A 489 -14.68 -12.92 24.89
N PRO A 490 -13.87 -13.71 25.61
CA PRO A 490 -14.37 -14.84 26.34
C PRO A 490 -15.46 -14.44 27.33
N VAL A 491 -16.50 -15.25 27.44
CA VAL A 491 -17.63 -15.07 28.35
C VAL A 491 -17.67 -16.26 29.26
N PHE A 492 -17.84 -16.03 30.54
CA PHE A 492 -18.07 -17.10 31.51
C PHE A 492 -19.35 -17.86 31.15
N ASP A 493 -19.28 -19.18 31.05
CA ASP A 493 -20.44 -20.02 30.73
C ASP A 493 -21.05 -20.59 32.03
N ARG A 494 -20.29 -21.45 32.69
CA ARG A 494 -20.80 -22.08 33.95
C ARG A 494 -19.65 -22.59 34.83
N VAL A 495 -19.98 -22.83 36.09
CA VAL A 495 -19.15 -23.51 37.08
C VAL A 495 -19.78 -24.86 37.42
N VAL A 496 -18.96 -25.87 37.63
CA VAL A 496 -19.40 -27.19 38.12
C VAL A 496 -18.54 -27.50 39.36
N ALA A 497 -19.19 -27.53 40.51
CA ALA A 497 -18.50 -27.80 41.77
C ALA A 497 -18.30 -29.33 41.99
N ALA A 498 -17.14 -29.70 42.53
CA ALA A 498 -16.88 -31.04 42.99
C ALA A 498 -17.69 -31.34 44.29
N SER A 499 -17.85 -32.62 44.59
CA SER A 499 -18.57 -33.03 45.84
C SER A 499 -17.89 -32.43 47.05
N GLY A 500 -18.69 -31.67 47.84
CA GLY A 500 -18.26 -30.98 49.06
C GLY A 500 -17.92 -29.51 48.92
N PHE A 501 -18.03 -28.93 47.69
CA PHE A 501 -17.82 -27.50 47.43
C PHE A 501 -19.09 -26.87 46.90
N ASP A 502 -19.24 -25.57 47.13
CA ASP A 502 -20.35 -24.77 46.58
C ASP A 502 -19.91 -24.03 45.29
N GLU A 503 -20.80 -23.97 44.29
CA GLU A 503 -20.50 -23.30 43.02
C GLU A 503 -20.14 -21.83 43.19
N SER A 504 -20.82 -21.11 44.10
CA SER A 504 -20.54 -19.71 44.36
C SER A 504 -19.15 -19.52 45.01
N GLU A 505 -18.77 -20.48 45.90
CA GLU A 505 -17.44 -20.45 46.51
C GLU A 505 -16.31 -20.77 45.50
N VAL A 506 -16.55 -21.78 44.67
CA VAL A 506 -15.62 -22.14 43.55
C VAL A 506 -15.40 -20.94 42.64
N LEU A 507 -16.45 -20.25 42.20
CA LEU A 507 -16.36 -19.08 41.35
C LEU A 507 -15.66 -17.91 42.08
N ARG A 508 -16.00 -17.64 43.33
CA ARG A 508 -15.42 -16.57 44.14
C ARG A 508 -13.91 -16.76 44.31
N LEU A 509 -13.47 -17.97 44.65
CA LEU A 509 -12.05 -18.25 44.86
C LEU A 509 -11.26 -18.24 43.55
N ALA A 510 -11.82 -18.79 42.48
CA ALA A 510 -11.21 -18.72 41.15
C ALA A 510 -11.06 -17.25 40.68
N ALA A 511 -12.13 -16.46 40.82
CA ALA A 511 -12.10 -15.03 40.45
C ALA A 511 -11.13 -14.23 41.33
N SER A 512 -11.05 -14.52 42.61
CA SER A 512 -10.07 -13.86 43.51
C SER A 512 -8.64 -14.16 43.10
N LEU A 513 -8.33 -15.41 42.71
CA LEU A 513 -7.00 -15.75 42.19
C LEU A 513 -6.72 -15.08 40.84
N ASP A 514 -7.70 -15.05 39.94
CA ASP A 514 -7.58 -14.50 38.60
C ASP A 514 -7.51 -12.97 38.55
N GLN A 515 -7.77 -12.25 39.64
CA GLN A 515 -7.49 -10.80 39.72
C GLN A 515 -6.01 -10.46 39.49
N GLY A 516 -5.09 -11.41 39.74
CA GLY A 516 -3.68 -11.24 39.48
C GLY A 516 -3.28 -11.53 38.01
N SER A 517 -4.20 -11.95 37.17
CA SER A 517 -3.93 -12.41 35.81
C SER A 517 -4.43 -11.41 34.75
N GLU A 518 -3.61 -11.11 33.76
CA GLU A 518 -4.02 -10.30 32.60
C GLU A 518 -4.63 -11.17 31.45
N HIS A 519 -4.87 -12.46 31.70
CA HIS A 519 -5.37 -13.36 30.67
C HIS A 519 -6.87 -13.10 30.40
N PRO A 520 -7.34 -13.08 29.11
CA PRO A 520 -8.77 -12.82 28.80
C PRO A 520 -9.76 -13.79 29.44
N LEU A 521 -9.34 -15.04 29.69
CA LEU A 521 -10.19 -16.01 30.39
C LEU A 521 -10.37 -15.64 31.88
N ALA A 522 -9.33 -15.07 32.50
CA ALA A 522 -9.37 -14.59 33.89
C ALA A 522 -10.35 -13.40 34.02
N GLU A 523 -10.30 -12.45 33.08
CA GLU A 523 -11.21 -11.31 33.03
C GLU A 523 -12.70 -11.79 32.98
N ALA A 524 -12.99 -12.81 32.17
CA ALA A 524 -14.33 -13.38 32.07
C ALA A 524 -14.85 -13.96 33.40
N ILE A 525 -13.97 -14.64 34.14
CA ILE A 525 -14.29 -15.24 35.47
C ILE A 525 -14.50 -14.13 36.52
N VAL A 526 -13.62 -13.14 36.55
CA VAL A 526 -13.71 -11.99 37.46
C VAL A 526 -15.00 -11.21 37.23
N ASN A 527 -15.32 -10.91 35.98
CA ASN A 527 -16.56 -10.21 35.61
C ASN A 527 -17.82 -10.98 36.02
N ALA A 528 -17.83 -12.30 35.80
CA ALA A 528 -18.94 -13.14 36.23
C ALA A 528 -19.14 -13.17 37.75
N ALA A 529 -18.08 -13.15 38.51
CA ALA A 529 -18.14 -13.05 39.97
C ALA A 529 -18.67 -11.69 40.43
N HIS A 530 -18.25 -10.60 39.76
CA HIS A 530 -18.79 -9.26 40.05
C HIS A 530 -20.29 -9.14 39.72
N GLU A 531 -20.73 -9.68 38.56
CA GLU A 531 -22.15 -9.71 38.17
C GLU A 531 -23.04 -10.48 39.17
N ARG A 532 -22.47 -11.51 39.83
CA ARG A 532 -23.15 -12.26 40.86
C ARG A 532 -23.03 -11.63 42.24
N GLY A 533 -22.39 -10.45 42.38
CA GLY A 533 -22.22 -9.73 43.62
C GLY A 533 -21.30 -10.40 44.62
N LEU A 534 -20.35 -11.25 44.16
CA LEU A 534 -19.41 -11.93 45.02
C LEU A 534 -18.26 -10.96 45.40
N SER A 535 -17.91 -10.91 46.69
CA SER A 535 -16.76 -10.15 47.18
C SER A 535 -15.48 -10.90 46.91
N LEU A 536 -14.55 -10.28 46.15
CA LEU A 536 -13.27 -10.87 45.79
C LEU A 536 -12.18 -10.43 46.78
N GLU A 537 -11.22 -11.31 47.05
CA GLU A 537 -10.04 -11.07 47.87
C GLU A 537 -8.79 -11.02 46.99
N THR A 538 -7.82 -10.18 47.36
CA THR A 538 -6.57 -10.08 46.62
C THR A 538 -5.71 -11.32 46.85
N PRO A 539 -5.16 -11.95 45.80
CA PRO A 539 -4.31 -13.12 45.93
C PRO A 539 -2.90 -12.74 46.41
N ASP A 540 -2.33 -13.54 47.30
CA ASP A 540 -0.94 -13.48 47.73
C ASP A 540 -0.12 -14.56 46.95
N ASN A 541 1.19 -14.35 46.81
CA ASN A 541 2.14 -15.28 46.16
C ASN A 541 1.62 -15.78 44.80
N PHE A 542 1.09 -14.85 44.00
CA PHE A 542 0.58 -15.16 42.64
C PHE A 542 1.70 -15.57 41.69
N GLU A 543 1.56 -16.71 41.04
CA GLU A 543 2.46 -17.23 40.02
C GLU A 543 1.67 -17.62 38.79
N SER A 544 2.12 -17.20 37.63
CA SER A 544 1.55 -17.59 36.33
C SER A 544 2.48 -18.54 35.60
N GLY A 545 1.95 -19.73 35.24
CA GLY A 545 2.65 -20.72 34.43
C GLY A 545 2.20 -20.60 32.97
N SER A 546 3.16 -20.30 32.08
CA SER A 546 2.85 -20.11 30.66
C SER A 546 2.15 -21.32 30.03
N GLY A 547 0.89 -21.15 29.63
CA GLY A 547 0.08 -22.16 28.93
C GLY A 547 -0.48 -23.28 29.82
N ILE A 548 -0.30 -23.23 31.13
CA ILE A 548 -0.80 -24.27 32.05
C ILE A 548 -1.79 -23.74 33.08
N GLY A 549 -1.67 -22.49 33.55
CA GLY A 549 -2.57 -21.90 34.52
C GLY A 549 -1.86 -21.01 35.54
N VAL A 550 -2.57 -20.69 36.63
CA VAL A 550 -2.12 -19.79 37.70
C VAL A 550 -2.18 -20.44 39.07
N ARG A 551 -1.36 -20.03 40.00
CA ARG A 551 -1.30 -20.46 41.40
C ARG A 551 -1.17 -19.24 42.33
N GLY A 552 -1.67 -19.40 43.53
CA GLY A 552 -1.54 -18.36 44.56
C GLY A 552 -2.25 -18.76 45.82
N GLN A 553 -2.28 -17.80 46.78
CA GLN A 553 -2.98 -17.98 48.04
C GLN A 553 -4.07 -16.91 48.13
N VAL A 554 -5.24 -17.31 48.54
CA VAL A 554 -6.37 -16.40 48.87
C VAL A 554 -6.83 -16.67 50.27
N GLY A 555 -6.60 -15.74 51.17
CA GLY A 555 -6.74 -15.96 52.61
C GLY A 555 -5.83 -17.10 53.08
N ASP A 556 -6.42 -18.09 53.77
CA ASP A 556 -5.68 -19.25 54.29
C ASP A 556 -5.60 -20.42 53.30
N ARG A 557 -6.11 -20.25 52.05
CA ARG A 557 -6.24 -21.35 51.09
C ARG A 557 -5.24 -21.25 49.94
N GLN A 558 -4.55 -22.34 49.68
CA GLN A 558 -3.71 -22.46 48.48
C GLN A 558 -4.58 -22.83 47.29
N LEU A 559 -4.49 -22.07 46.19
CA LEU A 559 -5.27 -22.25 44.99
C LEU A 559 -4.40 -22.53 43.79
N ALA A 560 -4.93 -23.35 42.90
CA ALA A 560 -4.37 -23.57 41.56
C ALA A 560 -5.53 -23.62 40.57
N LEU A 561 -5.50 -22.79 39.54
CA LEU A 561 -6.49 -22.74 38.49
C LEU A 561 -5.79 -22.93 37.13
N GLY A 562 -6.17 -23.96 36.36
CA GLY A 562 -5.54 -24.22 35.11
C GLY A 562 -6.03 -25.47 34.37
N ASN A 563 -5.28 -25.86 33.34
CA ASN A 563 -5.59 -27.04 32.56
C ASN A 563 -5.22 -28.36 33.29
N THR A 564 -5.50 -29.51 32.64
CA THR A 564 -5.18 -30.85 33.20
C THR A 564 -3.69 -31.01 33.49
N ALA A 565 -2.80 -30.41 32.67
CA ALA A 565 -1.35 -30.50 32.88
C ALA A 565 -0.90 -29.81 34.18
N LEU A 566 -1.52 -28.70 34.58
CA LEU A 566 -1.24 -28.10 35.90
C LEU A 566 -1.65 -29.01 37.03
N MET A 567 -2.81 -29.64 36.94
CA MET A 567 -3.30 -30.58 37.95
C MET A 567 -2.40 -31.79 38.07
N GLU A 568 -1.93 -32.36 36.96
CA GLU A 568 -0.94 -33.44 36.93
C GLU A 568 0.39 -33.06 37.58
N GLN A 569 0.93 -31.87 37.30
CA GLN A 569 2.15 -31.36 37.93
C GLN A 569 2.02 -31.23 39.45
N LEU A 570 0.80 -30.93 39.94
CA LEU A 570 0.51 -30.80 41.37
C LEU A 570 0.10 -32.14 42.00
N GLY A 571 0.01 -33.23 41.20
CA GLY A 571 -0.42 -34.54 41.69
C GLY A 571 -1.92 -34.63 42.05
N ILE A 572 -2.73 -33.74 41.49
CA ILE A 572 -4.18 -33.62 41.80
C ILE A 572 -4.97 -34.43 40.78
N SER A 573 -5.79 -35.36 41.24
CA SER A 573 -6.64 -36.20 40.36
C SER A 573 -7.85 -35.43 39.90
N VAL A 574 -8.03 -35.33 38.58
CA VAL A 574 -9.20 -34.70 37.93
C VAL A 574 -10.26 -35.74 37.53
N GLN A 575 -10.09 -37.01 37.87
CA GLN A 575 -10.86 -38.12 37.37
C GLN A 575 -12.36 -38.01 37.64
N SER A 576 -12.77 -37.41 38.78
CA SER A 576 -14.15 -37.26 39.16
C SER A 576 -14.97 -36.31 38.28
N LEU A 577 -14.34 -35.38 37.64
CA LEU A 577 -14.98 -34.36 36.80
C LEU A 577 -14.62 -34.46 35.30
N ILE A 578 -13.89 -35.51 34.89
CA ILE A 578 -13.55 -35.70 33.45
C ILE A 578 -14.79 -35.74 32.56
N PRO A 579 -15.85 -36.51 32.90
CA PRO A 579 -17.01 -36.56 32.01
C PRO A 579 -17.65 -35.20 31.78
N GLN A 580 -17.79 -34.41 32.86
CA GLN A 580 -18.38 -33.06 32.78
C GLN A 580 -17.45 -32.10 32.03
N ALA A 581 -16.10 -32.23 32.20
CA ALA A 581 -15.12 -31.44 31.49
C ALA A 581 -15.18 -31.73 29.98
N GLU A 582 -15.30 -33.00 29.57
CA GLU A 582 -15.40 -33.37 28.15
C GLU A 582 -16.75 -32.96 27.53
N GLU A 583 -17.84 -33.01 28.30
CA GLU A 583 -19.12 -32.50 27.87
C GLU A 583 -19.04 -31.01 27.57
N LEU A 584 -18.51 -30.19 28.47
CA LEU A 584 -18.28 -28.75 28.28
C LEU A 584 -17.37 -28.46 27.11
N ARG A 585 -16.27 -29.21 26.94
CA ARG A 585 -15.37 -29.09 25.78
C ARG A 585 -16.06 -29.46 24.46
N SER A 586 -16.96 -30.44 24.49
CA SER A 586 -17.77 -30.83 23.34
C SER A 586 -18.80 -29.74 22.96
N GLU A 587 -19.17 -28.88 23.89
CA GLU A 587 -19.98 -27.67 23.64
C GLU A 587 -19.16 -26.51 23.12
N GLY A 588 -17.82 -26.63 23.07
CA GLY A 588 -16.90 -25.61 22.54
C GLY A 588 -16.30 -24.69 23.62
N ALA A 589 -16.48 -25.00 24.90
CA ALA A 589 -15.92 -24.22 25.99
C ALA A 589 -14.47 -24.60 26.31
N SER A 590 -13.71 -23.63 26.77
CA SER A 590 -12.40 -23.83 27.41
C SER A 590 -12.67 -24.15 28.89
N VAL A 591 -12.19 -25.31 29.37
CA VAL A 591 -12.46 -25.81 30.71
C VAL A 591 -11.20 -25.77 31.56
N MET A 592 -11.28 -25.06 32.68
CA MET A 592 -10.22 -24.94 33.69
C MET A 592 -10.63 -25.67 34.95
N HIS A 593 -9.64 -26.27 35.62
CA HIS A 593 -9.81 -26.96 36.91
C HIS A 593 -9.35 -26.05 38.04
N LEU A 594 -10.19 -25.86 39.05
CA LEU A 594 -9.79 -25.23 40.31
C LEU A 594 -9.45 -26.31 41.35
N ALA A 595 -8.29 -26.17 41.94
CA ALA A 595 -7.91 -26.97 43.12
C ALA A 595 -7.76 -26.03 44.32
N ILE A 596 -8.17 -26.50 45.48
CA ILE A 596 -8.11 -25.84 46.79
C ILE A 596 -7.36 -26.75 47.74
N ASN A 597 -6.24 -26.25 48.32
CA ASN A 597 -5.40 -27.01 49.27
C ASN A 597 -5.01 -28.42 48.77
N GLY A 598 -4.80 -28.57 47.50
CA GLY A 598 -4.42 -29.88 46.87
C GLY A 598 -5.59 -30.78 46.50
N GLU A 599 -6.83 -30.36 46.70
CA GLU A 599 -8.02 -31.14 46.32
C GLU A 599 -8.74 -30.46 45.16
N LEU A 600 -9.29 -31.26 44.21
CA LEU A 600 -10.09 -30.73 43.09
C LEU A 600 -11.41 -30.16 43.62
N ALA A 601 -11.63 -28.85 43.46
CA ALA A 601 -12.80 -28.14 43.94
C ALA A 601 -13.88 -27.95 42.86
N GLY A 602 -13.50 -27.88 41.58
CA GLY A 602 -14.50 -27.70 40.51
C GLY A 602 -13.91 -27.39 39.17
N LEU A 603 -14.79 -27.16 38.20
CA LEU A 603 -14.52 -26.74 36.84
C LEU A 603 -15.09 -25.35 36.57
N LEU A 604 -14.38 -24.55 35.82
CA LEU A 604 -14.88 -23.31 35.25
C LEU A 604 -14.84 -23.41 33.74
N ALA A 605 -15.98 -23.15 33.11
CA ALA A 605 -16.12 -23.13 31.66
C ALA A 605 -16.24 -21.70 31.17
N VAL A 606 -15.44 -21.37 30.19
CA VAL A 606 -15.43 -20.08 29.51
C VAL A 606 -15.51 -20.33 28.02
N SER A 607 -16.42 -19.68 27.32
CA SER A 607 -16.59 -19.80 25.86
C SER A 607 -16.35 -18.47 25.17
N ASP A 608 -15.75 -18.52 23.98
CA ASP A 608 -15.60 -17.35 23.12
C ASP A 608 -16.65 -17.44 22.00
N PRO A 609 -17.68 -16.56 22.00
CA PRO A 609 -18.81 -16.64 21.09
C PRO A 609 -18.36 -16.54 19.62
N ILE A 610 -18.92 -17.38 18.76
CA ILE A 610 -18.73 -17.29 17.31
C ILE A 610 -19.41 -16.00 16.82
N LYS A 611 -18.72 -15.19 16.02
CA LYS A 611 -19.31 -13.99 15.40
C LYS A 611 -20.50 -14.38 14.54
N LYS A 612 -21.59 -13.62 14.61
CA LYS A 612 -22.84 -13.90 13.89
C LYS A 612 -22.67 -13.99 12.38
N SER A 613 -21.71 -13.26 11.82
CA SER A 613 -21.39 -13.24 10.38
C SER A 613 -20.49 -14.40 9.93
N THR A 614 -19.84 -15.11 10.84
CA THR A 614 -18.86 -16.15 10.50
C THR A 614 -19.44 -17.29 9.66
N PRO A 615 -20.63 -17.89 9.98
CA PRO A 615 -21.17 -18.98 9.18
C PRO A 615 -21.46 -18.59 7.73
N GLU A 616 -22.05 -17.41 7.51
CA GLU A 616 -22.32 -16.86 6.18
C GLU A 616 -21.02 -16.60 5.40
N ALA A 617 -20.03 -15.98 6.06
CA ALA A 617 -18.74 -15.70 5.44
C ALA A 617 -18.03 -16.98 4.99
N LEU A 618 -18.01 -18.02 5.83
CA LEU A 618 -17.37 -19.30 5.49
C LEU A 618 -18.09 -20.01 4.35
N ALA A 619 -19.45 -19.97 4.33
CA ALA A 619 -20.22 -20.51 3.21
C ALA A 619 -19.83 -19.83 1.88
N THR A 620 -19.82 -18.49 1.86
CA THR A 620 -19.44 -17.71 0.67
C THR A 620 -18.00 -18.01 0.22
N LEU A 621 -17.05 -18.14 1.15
CA LEU A 621 -15.67 -18.44 0.82
C LEU A 621 -15.49 -19.86 0.27
N LYS A 622 -16.26 -20.85 0.76
CA LYS A 622 -16.29 -22.22 0.23
C LYS A 622 -16.92 -22.27 -1.16
N GLU A 623 -18.03 -21.58 -1.38
CA GLU A 623 -18.65 -21.45 -2.70
C GLU A 623 -17.70 -20.80 -3.70
N ALA A 624 -16.84 -19.89 -3.25
CA ALA A 624 -15.76 -19.31 -4.04
C ALA A 624 -14.56 -20.27 -4.28
N GLY A 625 -14.67 -21.53 -3.82
CA GLY A 625 -13.67 -22.61 -4.07
C GLY A 625 -12.47 -22.58 -3.13
N LEU A 626 -12.53 -21.91 -1.99
CA LEU A 626 -11.44 -21.88 -1.00
C LEU A 626 -11.51 -23.09 -0.07
N ARG A 627 -10.38 -23.75 0.12
CA ARG A 627 -10.16 -24.73 1.20
C ARG A 627 -9.97 -23.97 2.50
N ILE A 628 -10.79 -24.26 3.50
CA ILE A 628 -10.72 -23.62 4.82
C ILE A 628 -10.03 -24.54 5.81
N VAL A 629 -9.03 -24.02 6.50
CA VAL A 629 -8.24 -24.70 7.53
C VAL A 629 -8.32 -23.88 8.81
N MET A 630 -8.76 -24.45 9.92
CA MET A 630 -8.76 -23.78 11.21
C MET A 630 -7.50 -24.17 12.00
N ALA A 631 -6.79 -23.16 12.54
CA ALA A 631 -5.61 -23.36 13.39
C ALA A 631 -5.79 -22.57 14.69
N THR A 632 -5.78 -23.27 15.84
CA THR A 632 -6.02 -22.64 17.16
C THR A 632 -5.12 -23.23 18.23
N GLY A 633 -4.81 -22.42 19.26
CA GLY A 633 -4.13 -22.88 20.47
C GLY A 633 -5.01 -23.69 21.42
N ASP A 634 -6.32 -23.73 21.18
CA ASP A 634 -7.23 -24.52 22.02
C ASP A 634 -7.02 -26.03 21.89
N GLY A 635 -7.49 -26.77 22.91
CA GLY A 635 -7.48 -28.22 22.88
C GLY A 635 -8.25 -28.78 21.67
N LEU A 636 -7.78 -29.89 21.14
CA LEU A 636 -8.29 -30.51 19.91
C LEU A 636 -9.81 -30.80 19.96
N THR A 637 -10.35 -31.19 21.11
CA THR A 637 -11.80 -31.47 21.31
C THR A 637 -12.62 -30.21 21.10
N THR A 638 -12.25 -29.10 21.75
CA THR A 638 -12.90 -27.79 21.60
C THR A 638 -12.78 -27.29 20.16
N ALA A 639 -11.61 -27.41 19.56
CA ALA A 639 -11.37 -27.00 18.18
C ALA A 639 -12.28 -27.76 17.20
N ARG A 640 -12.40 -29.08 17.34
CA ARG A 640 -13.27 -29.91 16.50
C ARG A 640 -14.76 -29.57 16.65
N SER A 641 -15.19 -29.28 17.88
CA SER A 641 -16.57 -28.88 18.13
C SER A 641 -16.93 -27.57 17.40
N VAL A 642 -16.09 -26.55 17.54
CA VAL A 642 -16.29 -25.28 16.84
C VAL A 642 -16.28 -25.47 15.33
N ALA A 643 -15.31 -26.25 14.82
CA ALA A 643 -15.21 -26.54 13.40
C ALA A 643 -16.41 -27.28 12.84
N ALA A 644 -16.93 -28.27 13.56
CA ALA A 644 -18.13 -29.01 13.15
C ALA A 644 -19.35 -28.07 13.04
N ARG A 645 -19.52 -27.16 14.00
CA ARG A 645 -20.59 -26.12 13.98
C ARG A 645 -20.48 -25.18 12.80
N LEU A 646 -19.25 -24.90 12.35
CA LEU A 646 -18.93 -24.01 11.22
C LEU A 646 -18.75 -24.78 9.90
N GLY A 647 -18.86 -26.11 9.94
CA GLY A 647 -18.68 -26.97 8.78
C GLY A 647 -17.23 -26.97 8.25
N ILE A 648 -16.21 -26.68 9.06
CA ILE A 648 -14.79 -26.68 8.67
C ILE A 648 -14.28 -28.13 8.82
N ASP A 649 -13.71 -28.67 7.72
CA ASP A 649 -13.30 -30.08 7.68
C ASP A 649 -11.89 -30.31 8.20
N GLU A 650 -10.99 -29.30 8.08
CA GLU A 650 -9.59 -29.41 8.49
C GLU A 650 -9.29 -28.52 9.70
N VAL A 651 -8.83 -29.14 10.76
CA VAL A 651 -8.63 -28.50 12.07
C VAL A 651 -7.31 -28.89 12.67
N HIS A 652 -6.56 -27.91 13.13
CA HIS A 652 -5.36 -28.05 13.93
C HIS A 652 -5.58 -27.39 15.29
N GLY A 653 -5.64 -28.20 16.35
CA GLY A 653 -5.70 -27.75 17.75
C GLY A 653 -4.34 -27.78 18.42
N GLU A 654 -4.20 -27.13 19.57
CA GLU A 654 -2.96 -27.05 20.38
C GLU A 654 -1.77 -26.45 19.62
N VAL A 655 -2.04 -25.59 18.64
CA VAL A 655 -1.05 -25.00 17.70
C VAL A 655 -0.36 -23.80 18.35
N LYS A 656 0.96 -23.86 18.49
CA LYS A 656 1.78 -22.73 18.95
C LYS A 656 2.05 -21.76 17.78
N PRO A 657 2.50 -20.53 18.05
CA PRO A 657 2.82 -19.57 16.99
C PRO A 657 3.82 -20.09 15.94
N ALA A 658 4.83 -20.85 16.36
CA ALA A 658 5.79 -21.48 15.44
C ALA A 658 5.13 -22.54 14.54
N ASP A 659 4.18 -23.30 15.06
CA ASP A 659 3.50 -24.36 14.33
C ASP A 659 2.55 -23.76 13.27
N LYS A 660 1.93 -22.60 13.54
CA LYS A 660 1.14 -21.85 12.53
C LYS A 660 2.01 -21.45 11.34
N LEU A 661 3.23 -20.96 11.59
CA LEU A 661 4.21 -20.63 10.55
C LEU A 661 4.62 -21.87 9.75
N GLU A 662 4.83 -23.01 10.44
CA GLU A 662 5.19 -24.27 9.80
C GLU A 662 4.04 -24.79 8.93
N LEU A 663 2.80 -24.69 9.39
CA LEU A 663 1.60 -25.08 8.64
C LEU A 663 1.50 -24.29 7.33
N VAL A 664 1.68 -22.96 7.38
CA VAL A 664 1.75 -22.13 6.16
C VAL A 664 2.84 -22.62 5.22
N SER A 665 4.05 -22.83 5.75
CA SER A 665 5.20 -23.28 4.95
C SER A 665 5.02 -24.67 4.35
N LYS A 666 4.35 -25.58 5.06
CA LYS A 666 4.01 -26.93 4.59
C LYS A 666 3.06 -26.86 3.40
N LEU A 667 1.94 -26.13 3.52
CA LEU A 667 0.96 -25.99 2.45
C LEU A 667 1.56 -25.29 1.21
N GLN A 668 2.42 -24.29 1.40
CA GLN A 668 3.16 -23.66 0.30
C GLN A 668 4.10 -24.64 -0.42
N LYS A 669 4.79 -25.54 0.33
CA LYS A 669 5.62 -26.60 -0.28
C LYS A 669 4.79 -27.63 -1.05
N GLU A 670 3.54 -27.84 -0.68
CA GLU A 670 2.57 -28.68 -1.41
C GLU A 670 2.05 -27.98 -2.68
N GLY A 671 2.52 -26.77 -3.01
CA GLY A 671 2.13 -25.98 -4.17
C GLY A 671 0.83 -25.20 -4.00
N ARG A 672 0.34 -25.04 -2.77
CA ARG A 672 -0.84 -24.24 -2.45
C ARG A 672 -0.49 -22.77 -2.35
N ILE A 673 -1.45 -21.92 -2.74
CA ILE A 673 -1.38 -20.46 -2.55
C ILE A 673 -2.19 -20.13 -1.30
N VAL A 674 -1.47 -19.84 -0.22
CA VAL A 674 -2.01 -19.81 1.14
C VAL A 674 -2.30 -18.37 1.57
N ALA A 675 -3.54 -18.12 2.02
CA ALA A 675 -3.84 -16.97 2.84
C ALA A 675 -3.90 -17.37 4.32
N MET A 676 -3.50 -16.46 5.22
CA MET A 676 -3.63 -16.62 6.67
C MET A 676 -4.45 -15.45 7.21
N ALA A 677 -5.50 -15.73 8.00
CA ALA A 677 -6.31 -14.73 8.68
C ALA A 677 -6.14 -14.87 10.20
N GLY A 678 -5.81 -13.77 10.87
CA GLY A 678 -5.57 -13.72 12.31
C GLY A 678 -5.65 -12.30 12.88
N ASP A 679 -5.70 -12.17 14.21
CA ASP A 679 -5.83 -10.89 14.91
C ASP A 679 -4.72 -10.61 15.91
N GLY A 680 -3.96 -11.64 16.32
CA GLY A 680 -3.02 -11.59 17.43
C GLY A 680 -1.56 -11.38 17.04
N ILE A 681 -0.75 -11.04 18.05
CA ILE A 681 0.71 -11.00 17.95
C ILE A 681 1.26 -12.39 17.59
N ASN A 682 0.59 -13.44 18.08
CA ASN A 682 0.96 -14.82 17.85
C ASN A 682 0.84 -15.25 16.38
N ASP A 683 0.01 -14.55 15.60
CA ASP A 683 -0.23 -14.82 14.19
C ASP A 683 0.73 -14.07 13.27
N ALA A 684 1.38 -13.01 13.77
CA ALA A 684 2.21 -12.11 12.96
C ALA A 684 3.28 -12.83 12.11
N PRO A 685 4.01 -13.84 12.60
CA PRO A 685 4.96 -14.61 11.78
C PRO A 685 4.27 -15.38 10.64
N ALA A 686 3.11 -15.99 10.90
CA ALA A 686 2.34 -16.75 9.92
C ALA A 686 1.68 -15.81 8.89
N LEU A 687 1.13 -14.65 9.33
CA LEU A 687 0.60 -13.60 8.47
C LEU A 687 1.66 -13.06 7.49
N ALA A 688 2.87 -12.79 8.00
CA ALA A 688 3.97 -12.31 7.18
C ALA A 688 4.48 -13.36 6.18
N LYS A 689 4.41 -14.65 6.53
CA LYS A 689 4.89 -15.78 5.72
C LYS A 689 3.91 -16.19 4.63
N ALA A 690 2.61 -16.07 4.86
CA ALA A 690 1.57 -16.42 3.90
C ALA A 690 1.73 -15.65 2.59
N ASP A 691 1.21 -16.19 1.49
CA ASP A 691 1.17 -15.48 0.20
C ASP A 691 0.29 -14.22 0.30
N VAL A 692 -0.74 -14.27 1.16
CA VAL A 692 -1.52 -13.10 1.58
C VAL A 692 -1.87 -13.24 3.07
N GLY A 693 -1.29 -12.39 3.92
CA GLY A 693 -1.72 -12.24 5.32
C GLY A 693 -2.91 -11.30 5.41
N ILE A 694 -3.90 -11.66 6.20
CA ILE A 694 -5.13 -10.91 6.42
C ILE A 694 -5.28 -10.65 7.92
N ALA A 695 -5.15 -9.39 8.33
CA ALA A 695 -5.33 -9.01 9.74
C ALA A 695 -6.74 -8.52 10.01
N MET A 696 -7.24 -8.83 11.21
CA MET A 696 -8.47 -8.23 11.72
C MET A 696 -8.16 -6.86 12.31
N GLY A 697 -8.91 -5.83 11.92
CA GLY A 697 -8.72 -4.46 12.41
C GLY A 697 -9.05 -4.28 13.90
N THR A 698 -9.75 -5.24 14.49
CA THR A 698 -9.98 -5.34 15.94
C THR A 698 -8.79 -5.95 16.69
N GLY A 699 -7.81 -6.48 15.96
CA GLY A 699 -6.62 -7.13 16.50
C GLY A 699 -5.51 -6.15 16.89
N THR A 700 -4.29 -6.68 17.03
CA THR A 700 -3.12 -5.90 17.46
C THR A 700 -2.48 -5.12 16.30
N ASP A 701 -1.85 -3.98 16.61
CA ASP A 701 -1.08 -3.20 15.63
C ASP A 701 0.04 -4.05 14.97
N VAL A 702 0.58 -5.04 15.70
CA VAL A 702 1.61 -5.95 15.18
C VAL A 702 1.05 -6.86 14.08
N ALA A 703 -0.17 -7.40 14.26
CA ALA A 703 -0.84 -8.21 13.26
C ALA A 703 -1.14 -7.37 12.00
N MET A 704 -1.69 -6.16 12.18
CA MET A 704 -1.98 -5.25 11.07
C MET A 704 -0.72 -4.87 10.27
N ASN A 705 0.39 -4.61 10.96
CA ASN A 705 1.67 -4.30 10.30
C ASN A 705 2.32 -5.51 9.60
N SER A 706 2.00 -6.72 10.01
CA SER A 706 2.53 -7.96 9.41
C SER A 706 1.71 -8.44 8.20
N ALA A 707 0.44 -8.06 8.11
CA ALA A 707 -0.47 -8.49 7.07
C ALA A 707 -0.38 -7.62 5.80
N GLN A 708 -0.77 -8.19 4.67
CA GLN A 708 -0.91 -7.51 3.39
C GLN A 708 -2.31 -6.92 3.18
N VAL A 709 -3.32 -7.47 3.87
CA VAL A 709 -4.71 -6.99 3.85
C VAL A 709 -5.16 -6.80 5.29
N THR A 710 -5.85 -5.69 5.57
CA THR A 710 -6.48 -5.45 6.88
C THR A 710 -7.97 -5.27 6.71
N LEU A 711 -8.75 -6.03 7.47
CA LEU A 711 -10.21 -5.91 7.53
C LEU A 711 -10.58 -5.03 8.72
N VAL A 712 -10.91 -3.77 8.49
CA VAL A 712 -11.15 -2.76 9.55
C VAL A 712 -12.21 -3.21 10.55
N LYS A 713 -13.26 -3.91 10.09
CA LYS A 713 -14.33 -4.43 10.93
C LYS A 713 -13.97 -5.70 11.71
N GLY A 714 -12.90 -6.39 11.33
CA GLY A 714 -12.60 -7.72 11.81
C GLY A 714 -13.66 -8.78 11.43
N ASP A 715 -14.35 -8.59 10.29
CA ASP A 715 -15.39 -9.47 9.76
C ASP A 715 -14.85 -10.25 8.54
N LEU A 716 -15.01 -11.57 8.59
CA LEU A 716 -14.53 -12.47 7.52
C LEU A 716 -15.25 -12.27 6.18
N ARG A 717 -16.46 -11.69 6.15
CA ARG A 717 -17.13 -11.28 4.90
C ARG A 717 -16.26 -10.35 4.07
N GLY A 718 -15.43 -9.53 4.74
CA GLY A 718 -14.43 -8.68 4.09
C GLY A 718 -13.43 -9.43 3.22
N ILE A 719 -13.15 -10.72 3.49
CA ILE A 719 -12.26 -11.53 2.63
C ILE A 719 -12.92 -11.79 1.27
N ALA A 720 -14.22 -12.10 1.25
CA ALA A 720 -14.97 -12.31 0.02
C ALA A 720 -15.04 -11.01 -0.81
N VAL A 721 -15.29 -9.87 -0.16
CA VAL A 721 -15.27 -8.54 -0.77
C VAL A 721 -13.88 -8.23 -1.34
N ALA A 722 -12.83 -8.45 -0.56
CA ALA A 722 -11.44 -8.24 -0.98
C ALA A 722 -11.07 -9.08 -2.21
N ARG A 723 -11.49 -10.35 -2.24
CA ARG A 723 -11.25 -11.27 -3.37
C ARG A 723 -12.02 -10.84 -4.61
N SER A 724 -13.31 -10.52 -4.48
CA SER A 724 -14.12 -10.00 -5.60
C SER A 724 -13.51 -8.72 -6.19
N LEU A 725 -13.03 -7.83 -5.34
CA LEU A 725 -12.36 -6.60 -5.76
C LEU A 725 -11.02 -6.91 -6.44
N SER A 726 -10.24 -7.86 -5.93
CA SER A 726 -8.99 -8.34 -6.52
C SER A 726 -9.22 -8.90 -7.94
N GLU A 727 -10.20 -9.79 -8.11
CA GLU A 727 -10.56 -10.37 -9.41
C GLU A 727 -10.97 -9.30 -10.42
N ALA A 728 -11.83 -8.37 -9.99
CA ALA A 728 -12.28 -7.26 -10.82
C ALA A 728 -11.13 -6.36 -11.25
N THR A 729 -10.25 -6.04 -10.31
CA THR A 729 -9.11 -5.16 -10.55
C THR A 729 -8.13 -5.77 -11.53
N VAL A 730 -7.75 -7.02 -11.33
CA VAL A 730 -6.84 -7.71 -12.25
C VAL A 730 -7.47 -7.92 -13.62
N GLY A 731 -8.77 -8.22 -13.68
CA GLY A 731 -9.52 -8.28 -14.94
C GLY A 731 -9.48 -6.94 -15.69
N ASN A 732 -9.69 -5.85 -14.97
CA ASN A 732 -9.63 -4.49 -15.51
C ASN A 732 -8.21 -4.13 -15.99
N MET A 733 -7.17 -4.46 -15.20
CA MET A 733 -5.77 -4.26 -15.57
C MET A 733 -5.42 -4.99 -16.89
N LYS A 734 -5.85 -6.24 -17.03
CA LYS A 734 -5.66 -7.02 -18.26
C LYS A 734 -6.35 -6.38 -19.47
N GLN A 735 -7.60 -5.92 -19.30
CA GLN A 735 -8.34 -5.20 -20.34
C GLN A 735 -7.62 -3.91 -20.74
N ASN A 736 -7.14 -3.13 -19.76
CA ASN A 736 -6.42 -1.90 -20.01
C ASN A 736 -5.12 -2.15 -20.78
N LEU A 737 -4.35 -3.17 -20.40
CA LEU A 737 -3.14 -3.59 -21.11
C LEU A 737 -3.47 -4.05 -22.55
N MET A 738 -4.55 -4.82 -22.71
CA MET A 738 -5.01 -5.24 -24.03
C MET A 738 -5.33 -4.03 -24.92
N PHE A 739 -6.08 -3.05 -24.41
CA PHE A 739 -6.37 -1.83 -25.18
C PHE A 739 -5.09 -1.09 -25.55
N ALA A 740 -4.17 -0.90 -24.59
CA ALA A 740 -2.92 -0.21 -24.82
C ALA A 740 -2.07 -0.86 -25.91
N PHE A 741 -2.00 -2.20 -25.96
CA PHE A 741 -1.24 -2.93 -26.99
C PHE A 741 -1.98 -3.05 -28.32
N LEU A 742 -3.28 -3.21 -28.33
CA LEU A 742 -4.07 -3.43 -29.54
C LEU A 742 -3.98 -2.22 -30.48
N TYR A 743 -4.14 -1.01 -29.95
CA TYR A 743 -4.01 0.21 -30.77
C TYR A 743 -2.64 0.31 -31.44
N ASN A 744 -1.58 -0.04 -30.72
CA ASN A 744 -0.22 0.03 -31.24
C ASN A 744 0.05 -1.11 -32.23
N ALA A 745 -0.38 -2.34 -31.93
CA ALA A 745 -0.17 -3.51 -32.80
C ALA A 745 -0.86 -3.35 -34.15
N LEU A 746 -2.05 -2.77 -34.19
CA LEU A 746 -2.77 -2.49 -35.45
C LEU A 746 -2.25 -1.21 -36.10
N GLY A 747 -1.90 -0.21 -35.36
CA GLY A 747 -1.49 1.10 -35.86
C GLY A 747 -0.13 1.13 -36.50
N ILE A 748 0.87 0.43 -35.96
CA ILE A 748 2.25 0.44 -36.49
C ILE A 748 2.35 -0.05 -37.93
N PRO A 749 1.78 -1.20 -38.32
CA PRO A 749 1.81 -1.64 -39.73
C PRO A 749 1.11 -0.65 -40.67
N ILE A 750 -0.01 -0.06 -40.22
CA ILE A 750 -0.75 0.93 -41.03
C ILE A 750 0.10 2.19 -41.22
N ALA A 751 0.73 2.67 -40.15
CA ALA A 751 1.63 3.83 -40.19
C ALA A 751 2.89 3.58 -41.02
N ALA A 752 3.40 2.35 -41.02
CA ALA A 752 4.51 1.94 -41.87
C ALA A 752 4.12 1.88 -43.37
N GLY A 753 2.84 2.01 -43.70
CA GLY A 753 2.36 2.06 -45.09
C GLY A 753 2.05 0.70 -45.70
N VAL A 754 1.81 -0.35 -44.90
CA VAL A 754 1.47 -1.71 -45.41
C VAL A 754 0.21 -1.71 -46.24
N LEU A 755 -0.73 -0.79 -46.04
CA LEU A 755 -1.96 -0.67 -46.82
C LEU A 755 -1.78 0.08 -48.14
N TYR A 756 -0.72 0.86 -48.31
CA TYR A 756 -0.49 1.71 -49.47
C TYR A 756 -0.50 0.95 -50.81
N PRO A 757 0.16 -0.21 -50.97
CA PRO A 757 0.13 -0.95 -52.25
C PRO A 757 -1.26 -1.41 -52.67
N PHE A 758 -2.21 -1.52 -51.74
CA PHE A 758 -3.56 -2.02 -51.96
C PHE A 758 -4.59 -0.89 -52.10
N THR A 759 -4.43 0.16 -51.36
CA THR A 759 -5.46 1.22 -51.18
C THR A 759 -4.99 2.61 -51.59
N GLY A 760 -3.69 2.82 -51.77
CA GLY A 760 -3.09 4.14 -51.96
C GLY A 760 -3.13 5.00 -50.67
N TRP A 761 -3.56 4.46 -49.53
CA TRP A 761 -3.73 5.20 -48.27
C TRP A 761 -2.48 5.15 -47.41
N LEU A 762 -2.08 6.33 -46.93
CA LEU A 762 -1.06 6.49 -45.90
C LEU A 762 -1.69 7.08 -44.65
N LEU A 763 -1.22 6.65 -43.48
CA LEU A 763 -1.70 7.18 -42.23
C LEU A 763 -1.03 8.51 -41.92
N SER A 764 -1.84 9.56 -41.83
CA SER A 764 -1.34 10.89 -41.39
C SER A 764 -0.85 10.84 -39.94
N PRO A 765 0.28 11.47 -39.57
CA PRO A 765 0.76 11.61 -38.21
C PRO A 765 -0.28 12.22 -37.26
N MET A 766 -1.18 13.08 -37.75
CA MET A 766 -2.27 13.64 -36.98
C MET A 766 -3.30 12.59 -36.56
N ILE A 767 -3.68 11.70 -37.48
CA ILE A 767 -4.61 10.60 -37.19
C ILE A 767 -3.95 9.61 -36.21
N ALA A 768 -2.66 9.37 -36.36
CA ALA A 768 -1.89 8.56 -35.42
C ALA A 768 -1.93 9.14 -33.99
N ALA A 769 -1.75 10.46 -33.84
CA ALA A 769 -1.81 11.14 -32.54
C ALA A 769 -3.22 11.13 -31.94
N LEU A 770 -4.26 11.25 -32.77
CA LEU A 770 -5.65 11.15 -32.34
C LEU A 770 -5.97 9.74 -31.82
N ALA A 771 -5.57 8.69 -32.53
CA ALA A 771 -5.74 7.30 -32.10
C ALA A 771 -5.06 7.02 -30.77
N MET A 772 -3.85 7.57 -30.55
CA MET A 772 -3.12 7.49 -29.28
C MET A 772 -3.90 8.14 -28.12
N SER A 773 -4.50 9.32 -28.38
CA SER A 773 -5.33 10.00 -27.37
C SER A 773 -6.58 9.21 -27.01
N PHE A 774 -7.23 8.57 -28.00
CA PHE A 774 -8.36 7.67 -27.74
C PHE A 774 -7.97 6.41 -26.97
N SER A 775 -6.79 5.85 -27.22
CA SER A 775 -6.25 4.74 -26.42
C SER A 775 -6.16 5.10 -24.95
N SER A 776 -5.58 6.26 -24.61
CA SER A 776 -5.46 6.75 -23.23
C SER A 776 -6.84 7.01 -22.59
N ALA A 777 -7.77 7.62 -23.32
CA ALA A 777 -9.14 7.86 -22.84
C ALA A 777 -9.89 6.54 -22.59
N SER A 778 -9.70 5.53 -23.43
CA SER A 778 -10.31 4.20 -23.26
C SER A 778 -9.83 3.52 -21.97
N VAL A 779 -8.53 3.57 -21.70
CA VAL A 779 -7.93 3.00 -20.47
C VAL A 779 -8.46 3.72 -19.22
N ILE A 780 -8.49 5.05 -19.24
CA ILE A 780 -8.99 5.84 -18.09
C ILE A 780 -10.47 5.52 -17.84
N THR A 781 -11.28 5.53 -18.88
CA THR A 781 -12.73 5.25 -18.77
C THR A 781 -12.98 3.83 -18.24
N ASN A 782 -12.24 2.85 -18.75
CA ASN A 782 -12.35 1.46 -18.27
C ASN A 782 -11.90 1.31 -16.80
N ALA A 783 -10.83 1.98 -16.40
CA ALA A 783 -10.39 1.97 -15.00
C ALA A 783 -11.44 2.61 -14.06
N LEU A 784 -12.02 3.73 -14.45
CA LEU A 784 -13.05 4.41 -13.66
C LEU A 784 -14.37 3.59 -13.54
N ARG A 785 -14.64 2.69 -14.49
CA ARG A 785 -15.80 1.78 -14.42
C ARG A 785 -15.76 0.87 -13.19
N LEU A 786 -14.55 0.59 -12.67
CA LEU A 786 -14.39 -0.20 -11.45
C LEU A 786 -15.11 0.44 -10.24
N ARG A 787 -15.29 1.76 -10.20
CA ARG A 787 -16.03 2.46 -9.12
C ARG A 787 -17.48 2.03 -8.95
N HIS A 788 -18.09 1.57 -10.03
CA HIS A 788 -19.51 1.22 -10.06
C HIS A 788 -19.76 -0.28 -9.95
N LYS A 789 -18.70 -1.06 -9.71
CA LYS A 789 -18.87 -2.49 -9.49
C LYS A 789 -19.50 -2.72 -8.12
N LYS A 790 -20.61 -3.43 -8.07
CA LYS A 790 -21.20 -3.96 -6.83
C LYS A 790 -20.30 -5.08 -6.32
N LEU A 791 -19.86 -4.96 -5.08
CA LEU A 791 -18.96 -5.89 -4.36
C LEU A 791 -19.78 -6.76 -3.43
#